data_cc8d7a2fb792ed48616350130794f019
#
_entry.id   cc8d7a2fb792ed48616350130794f019
#
_cell.length_a   1.000
_cell.length_b   1.000
_cell.length_c   1.000
_cell.angle_alpha   90.00
_cell.angle_beta   90.00
_cell.angle_gamma   90.00
#
_symmetry.space_group_name_H-M   'P 1'
#
loop_
_entity.id
_entity.type
_entity.pdbx_description
1 polymer ?
#
loop_
_entity_poly.entity_id
_entity_poly.type
_entity_poly.pdbx_seq_one_letter_code
_entity_poly.pdbx_strand_id
1 'polypeptide(L)'
;MNEFSDDIHDPIAIPDGHRVTTAPAVPSVYSRLIYFAPRFILKAGGGQRVRSIMLCSVLALLSAISAAAQQSPPQPPAKPLFKLQEVMIPVRDGVHLETAILIPIDQQGPLPILFRRTPYGVPEKPPEQIPSSLKELAKDGYIFVFQNLRGRFKSEGVFNLSSWVDLNDLKATNETTDAYDSIEWLLRNVPNNNGKVGMFGVSYDGLTTALTLLHPHPALMAISEQASPVDQWMNDDDHRYGALRESYDFEYAVMEQADKNKNTHFDFETYDTCQWYLDLGPLSNINAKYLHGSIPYWNSSVEHPDYDEFWKKEAWVSQLHSSTVPNLNVAGFWDQEDPWGPWQIFRHAEQNDPQHTNFIVAGPWFHGEWQGPKGDAIGLIPFGGHETAREFRENIEAPFFRHYLHGQGEKPAWQASTFQSGSNTWRTYPTWPPKEAKPTKLYLHTDGTLSFTAPEATKTEPAYREYVSDPATPVPYRQRPISPTYPAGDWRTWEVADQRFVDGRPDVLSFVSQPLDHDLTVTGPLEANLFASTSGSDSDFVVKLIDVYPQNAQKNAWNADDGPKPGEYAESLNGYELPVAMEVRRGRYLTGYEKPRALPPNKPTEWNIPLRDHDHVFLKGHRLMVQVQSTWFPVIDRNPQKFVPSIYQASASDFVPATQRIYCSPTLPSHVLLPLMP
;
A
#
# COMPACT_ATOMS: atom_id res chain seq x y z
N MET A 1 -6.75 8.65 2.10
CA MET A 1 -7.67 8.14 3.12
C MET A 1 -7.84 9.04 4.36
N ASN A 2 -6.93 9.91 4.73
CA ASN A 2 -6.98 10.58 6.05
C ASN A 2 -7.38 12.07 6.05
N GLU A 3 -8.07 12.60 5.04
CA GLU A 3 -8.52 14.00 5.11
C GLU A 3 -10.00 14.17 5.51
N PHE A 4 -10.73 13.06 5.76
CA PHE A 4 -12.16 13.10 6.12
C PHE A 4 -12.54 12.40 7.42
N SER A 5 -11.59 11.95 8.26
CA SER A 5 -11.91 11.22 9.48
C SER A 5 -10.99 11.53 10.66
N ASP A 6 -10.94 12.79 11.12
CA ASP A 6 -10.20 13.15 12.35
C ASP A 6 -11.06 13.18 13.63
N ASP A 7 -12.24 12.65 13.61
CA ASP A 7 -13.03 12.51 14.84
C ASP A 7 -13.71 11.15 14.88
N ILE A 8 -13.13 10.17 15.56
CA ILE A 8 -13.86 9.13 16.33
C ILE A 8 -12.83 8.25 17.06
N HIS A 9 -12.64 8.52 18.34
CA HIS A 9 -12.10 7.57 19.30
C HIS A 9 -13.28 6.94 20.04
N ASP A 10 -13.64 5.71 19.70
CA ASP A 10 -14.32 4.80 20.60
C ASP A 10 -13.98 3.34 20.24
N PRO A 11 -13.42 2.55 21.17
CA PRO A 11 -13.10 1.15 20.94
C PRO A 11 -14.38 0.29 20.91
N ILE A 12 -14.34 -0.79 20.15
CA ILE A 12 -15.42 -1.80 20.10
C ILE A 12 -15.65 -2.38 21.49
N ALA A 13 -16.83 -2.15 22.07
CA ALA A 13 -17.31 -2.89 23.22
C ALA A 13 -17.89 -4.24 22.75
N ILE A 14 -17.18 -5.32 23.03
CA ILE A 14 -17.72 -6.70 22.89
C ILE A 14 -18.74 -6.91 24.01
N PRO A 15 -19.90 -7.52 23.78
CA PRO A 15 -20.92 -7.73 24.82
C PRO A 15 -20.38 -8.60 25.95
N ASP A 16 -20.28 -8.01 27.13
CA ASP A 16 -19.77 -8.65 28.33
C ASP A 16 -20.69 -9.73 28.91
N GLY A 17 -20.12 -10.86 29.15
CA GLY A 17 -20.64 -11.92 30.01
C GLY A 17 -19.68 -12.34 31.12
N HIS A 18 -18.97 -11.44 31.81
CA HIS A 18 -18.39 -11.78 33.14
C HIS A 18 -17.98 -10.50 33.89
N ARG A 19 -18.65 -10.28 35.03
CA ARG A 19 -18.26 -9.29 36.03
C ARG A 19 -16.99 -9.73 36.77
N VAL A 20 -15.96 -8.90 36.77
CA VAL A 20 -14.87 -9.01 37.73
C VAL A 20 -14.87 -7.75 38.60
N THR A 21 -14.79 -7.99 39.90
CA THR A 21 -14.86 -7.03 40.99
C THR A 21 -13.68 -6.08 41.03
N THR A 22 -13.99 -4.79 41.29
CA THR A 22 -13.05 -3.69 41.44
C THR A 22 -12.16 -3.84 42.68
N ALA A 23 -10.86 -3.63 42.54
CA ALA A 23 -9.92 -3.27 43.61
C ALA A 23 -9.43 -1.82 43.42
N PRO A 24 -9.04 -1.10 44.51
CA PRO A 24 -9.04 0.37 44.52
C PRO A 24 -7.78 1.00 43.90
N ALA A 25 -7.97 2.20 43.37
CA ALA A 25 -6.97 3.04 42.74
C ALA A 25 -5.78 3.40 43.65
N VAL A 26 -4.57 3.34 43.08
CA VAL A 26 -3.34 3.89 43.68
C VAL A 26 -2.99 5.23 42.95
N PRO A 27 -2.65 6.31 43.64
CA PRO A 27 -2.41 7.60 43.00
C PRO A 27 -1.07 7.69 42.31
N SER A 28 -1.05 8.26 41.09
CA SER A 28 0.14 8.57 40.32
C SER A 28 1.03 9.59 40.93
N VAL A 29 2.31 9.29 41.09
CA VAL A 29 3.36 10.19 41.59
C VAL A 29 3.96 10.94 40.40
N TYR A 30 3.76 12.26 40.36
CA TYR A 30 4.45 13.16 39.46
C TYR A 30 5.95 13.24 39.80
N SER A 31 6.81 12.83 38.88
CA SER A 31 8.25 13.04 38.96
C SER A 31 8.61 14.50 38.63
N ARG A 32 9.07 15.25 39.61
CA ARG A 32 9.64 16.58 39.41
C ARG A 32 11.08 16.46 38.89
N LEU A 33 11.34 16.99 37.70
CA LEU A 33 12.68 17.28 37.24
C LEU A 33 13.24 18.49 38.01
N ILE A 34 14.32 18.25 38.75
CA ILE A 34 15.09 19.29 39.48
C ILE A 34 16.21 19.74 38.54
N TYR A 35 16.17 20.98 38.11
CA TYR A 35 17.31 21.65 37.49
C TYR A 35 18.26 22.19 38.58
N PHE A 36 19.50 21.76 38.58
CA PHE A 36 20.61 22.35 39.33
C PHE A 36 21.08 23.62 38.62
N ALA A 37 21.00 24.75 39.31
CA ALA A 37 21.68 25.99 38.96
C ALA A 37 22.81 26.25 39.99
N PRO A 38 24.01 26.69 39.60
CA PRO A 38 25.07 26.99 40.56
C PRO A 38 24.82 28.29 41.28
N ARG A 39 24.99 28.27 42.63
CA ARG A 39 24.96 29.43 43.51
C ARG A 39 26.20 30.28 43.33
N PHE A 40 26.05 31.51 42.82
CA PHE A 40 27.02 32.56 43.03
C PHE A 40 26.60 33.42 44.24
N ILE A 41 27.49 33.49 45.23
CA ILE A 41 27.37 34.38 46.41
C ILE A 41 27.93 35.75 46.00
N LEU A 42 27.09 36.77 45.97
CA LEU A 42 27.52 38.16 45.93
C LEU A 42 26.97 38.93 47.14
N LYS A 43 27.92 39.54 47.86
CA LYS A 43 27.66 40.36 49.05
C LYS A 43 26.86 41.63 48.74
N ALA A 44 26.04 42.00 49.65
CA ALA A 44 25.10 43.12 49.60
C ALA A 44 25.78 44.49 49.55
N GLY A 45 25.26 45.32 48.60
CA GLY A 45 25.37 46.77 48.60
C GLY A 45 24.00 47.35 48.24
N GLY A 46 23.45 48.14 49.16
CA GLY A 46 22.06 48.62 49.08
C GLY A 46 21.87 49.71 48.00
N GLY A 47 20.70 49.79 47.46
CA GLY A 47 20.21 51.02 46.80
C GLY A 47 19.67 50.90 45.37
N GLN A 48 19.79 49.82 44.70
CA GLN A 48 19.33 49.74 43.28
C GLN A 48 18.23 48.72 42.99
N ARG A 49 17.80 47.90 43.95
CA ARG A 49 16.84 46.80 43.71
C ARG A 49 15.40 47.21 43.42
N VAL A 50 14.95 48.36 43.87
CA VAL A 50 13.56 48.80 43.69
C VAL A 50 13.29 49.33 42.28
N ARG A 51 14.28 49.93 41.61
CA ARG A 51 14.09 50.46 40.24
C ARG A 51 14.13 49.33 39.17
N SER A 52 14.90 48.27 39.39
CA SER A 52 14.99 47.15 38.44
C SER A 52 13.73 46.26 38.43
N ILE A 53 13.11 46.07 39.61
CA ILE A 53 11.85 45.28 39.70
C ILE A 53 10.69 46.01 39.02
N MET A 54 10.61 47.34 39.16
CA MET A 54 9.57 48.13 38.50
C MET A 54 9.76 48.19 36.98
N LEU A 55 11.01 48.21 36.48
CA LEU A 55 11.31 48.20 35.03
C LEU A 55 11.02 46.84 34.40
N CYS A 56 11.33 45.74 35.07
CA CYS A 56 10.99 44.39 34.60
C CYS A 56 9.47 44.10 34.60
N SER A 57 8.74 44.62 35.58
CA SER A 57 7.29 44.49 35.64
C SER A 57 6.59 45.30 34.53
N VAL A 58 7.08 46.49 34.20
CA VAL A 58 6.55 47.33 33.11
C VAL A 58 6.88 46.74 31.75
N LEU A 59 8.09 46.16 31.56
CA LEU A 59 8.46 45.44 30.33
C LEU A 59 7.66 44.15 30.16
N ALA A 60 7.38 43.39 31.21
CA ALA A 60 6.52 42.22 31.16
C ALA A 60 5.05 42.58 30.89
N LEU A 61 4.54 43.69 31.38
CA LEU A 61 3.19 44.20 31.05
C LEU A 61 3.11 44.70 29.59
N LEU A 62 4.13 45.39 29.11
CA LEU A 62 4.20 45.84 27.71
C LEU A 62 4.34 44.67 26.71
N SER A 63 5.08 43.64 27.05
CA SER A 63 5.16 42.42 26.23
C SER A 63 3.85 41.60 26.24
N ALA A 64 3.12 41.58 27.38
CA ALA A 64 1.80 40.94 27.42
C ALA A 64 0.73 41.73 26.64
N ILE A 65 0.79 43.08 26.63
CA ILE A 65 -0.10 43.91 25.82
C ILE A 65 0.24 43.81 24.33
N SER A 66 1.51 43.67 23.94
CA SER A 66 1.92 43.43 22.56
C SER A 66 1.53 42.01 22.06
N ALA A 67 1.53 41.00 22.92
CA ALA A 67 1.08 39.64 22.57
C ALA A 67 -0.45 39.54 22.43
N ALA A 68 -1.20 40.34 23.20
CA ALA A 68 -2.66 40.44 23.07
C ALA A 68 -3.12 41.23 21.82
N ALA A 69 -2.26 42.13 21.30
CA ALA A 69 -2.58 42.89 20.08
C ALA A 69 -2.25 42.20 18.76
N GLN A 70 -1.68 40.98 18.80
CA GLN A 70 -1.35 40.17 17.61
C GLN A 70 -2.32 39.02 17.36
N GLN A 71 -3.46 38.94 18.03
CA GLN A 71 -4.55 38.09 17.55
C GLN A 71 -5.16 38.79 16.33
N SER A 72 -4.78 38.29 15.15
CA SER A 72 -5.50 38.66 13.92
C SER A 72 -6.99 38.45 14.14
N PRO A 73 -7.85 39.38 13.72
CA PRO A 73 -9.29 39.19 13.84
C PRO A 73 -9.64 37.84 13.21
N PRO A 74 -10.60 37.07 13.76
CA PRO A 74 -11.03 35.82 13.15
C PRO A 74 -11.37 36.11 11.69
N GLN A 75 -10.70 35.40 10.79
CA GLN A 75 -11.03 35.50 9.36
C GLN A 75 -12.51 35.16 9.20
N PRO A 76 -13.26 35.93 8.39
CA PRO A 76 -14.63 35.56 8.08
C PRO A 76 -14.63 34.12 7.54
N PRO A 77 -15.63 33.30 7.89
CA PRO A 77 -15.71 31.93 7.39
C PRO A 77 -15.56 31.94 5.87
N ALA A 78 -14.69 31.05 5.36
CA ALA A 78 -14.46 30.93 3.93
C ALA A 78 -15.80 30.65 3.25
N LYS A 79 -16.07 31.31 2.11
CA LYS A 79 -17.28 31.02 1.34
C LYS A 79 -17.22 29.58 0.87
N PRO A 80 -18.28 28.78 1.04
CA PRO A 80 -18.29 27.41 0.59
C PRO A 80 -18.01 27.37 -0.93
N LEU A 81 -17.17 26.42 -1.36
CA LEU A 81 -16.79 26.23 -2.77
C LEU A 81 -17.83 25.39 -3.51
N PHE A 82 -18.50 24.50 -2.80
CA PHE A 82 -19.48 23.58 -3.34
C PHE A 82 -20.79 23.64 -2.56
N LYS A 83 -21.90 23.40 -3.26
CA LYS A 83 -23.18 23.04 -2.67
C LYS A 83 -23.21 21.51 -2.54
N LEU A 84 -23.38 21.01 -1.33
CA LEU A 84 -23.64 19.60 -1.08
C LEU A 84 -25.14 19.30 -1.27
N GLN A 85 -25.42 18.20 -1.98
CA GLN A 85 -26.74 17.61 -2.10
C GLN A 85 -26.60 16.12 -1.72
N GLU A 86 -27.26 15.71 -0.63
CA GLU A 86 -27.38 14.30 -0.23
C GLU A 86 -28.63 13.71 -0.86
N VAL A 87 -28.49 12.52 -1.44
CA VAL A 87 -29.61 11.78 -2.07
C VAL A 87 -29.45 10.29 -1.82
N MET A 88 -30.58 9.58 -1.84
CA MET A 88 -30.61 8.12 -1.85
C MET A 88 -30.98 7.67 -3.26
N ILE A 89 -30.00 7.16 -4.01
CA ILE A 89 -30.18 6.75 -5.43
C ILE A 89 -30.77 5.34 -5.47
N PRO A 90 -31.97 5.16 -6.06
CA PRO A 90 -32.54 3.84 -6.24
C PRO A 90 -31.81 3.08 -7.36
N VAL A 91 -31.48 1.82 -7.12
CA VAL A 91 -30.93 0.87 -8.09
C VAL A 91 -31.97 -0.19 -8.43
N ARG A 92 -31.69 -1.04 -9.42
CA ARG A 92 -32.64 -1.95 -10.10
C ARG A 92 -33.45 -2.89 -9.23
N ASP A 93 -32.93 -3.27 -8.07
CA ASP A 93 -33.61 -4.16 -7.08
C ASP A 93 -34.39 -3.37 -6.02
N GLY A 94 -34.44 -2.05 -6.13
CA GLY A 94 -35.15 -1.17 -5.21
C GLY A 94 -34.36 -0.76 -3.97
N VAL A 95 -33.09 -1.19 -3.82
CA VAL A 95 -32.17 -0.70 -2.80
C VAL A 95 -31.78 0.75 -3.12
N HIS A 96 -31.60 1.59 -2.08
CA HIS A 96 -31.17 2.97 -2.21
C HIS A 96 -29.74 3.15 -1.69
N LEU A 97 -28.90 3.83 -2.51
CA LEU A 97 -27.50 4.06 -2.19
C LEU A 97 -27.26 5.53 -1.78
N GLU A 98 -26.68 5.73 -0.61
CA GLU A 98 -26.33 7.06 -0.09
C GLU A 98 -25.30 7.71 -1.00
N THR A 99 -25.64 8.91 -1.48
CA THR A 99 -24.82 9.62 -2.45
C THR A 99 -24.71 11.10 -2.09
N ALA A 100 -23.48 11.60 -2.02
CA ALA A 100 -23.12 13.00 -1.81
C ALA A 100 -22.71 13.64 -3.14
N ILE A 101 -23.39 14.69 -3.55
CA ILE A 101 -23.15 15.41 -4.81
C ILE A 101 -22.63 16.81 -4.48
N LEU A 102 -21.39 17.11 -4.87
CA LEU A 102 -20.73 18.40 -4.71
C LEU A 102 -20.82 19.20 -6.02
N ILE A 103 -21.69 20.18 -6.07
CA ILE A 103 -21.91 21.05 -7.22
C ILE A 103 -21.15 22.37 -7.01
N PRO A 104 -20.23 22.78 -7.91
CA PRO A 104 -19.53 24.06 -7.78
C PRO A 104 -20.52 25.23 -7.71
N ILE A 105 -20.33 26.15 -6.74
CA ILE A 105 -21.26 27.30 -6.54
C ILE A 105 -21.17 28.29 -7.71
N ASP A 106 -20.00 28.41 -8.31
CA ASP A 106 -19.71 29.32 -9.43
C ASP A 106 -19.81 28.63 -10.80
N GLN A 107 -20.52 27.51 -10.89
CA GLN A 107 -20.68 26.75 -12.14
C GLN A 107 -21.10 27.62 -13.33
N GLN A 108 -20.29 27.60 -14.39
CA GLN A 108 -20.53 28.29 -15.62
C GLN A 108 -20.91 27.32 -16.75
N GLY A 109 -22.20 27.01 -16.91
CA GLY A 109 -22.68 26.07 -17.92
C GLY A 109 -22.62 24.58 -17.48
N PRO A 110 -22.93 23.65 -18.40
CA PRO A 110 -22.96 22.23 -18.11
C PRO A 110 -21.55 21.66 -17.84
N LEU A 111 -21.38 20.88 -16.75
CA LEU A 111 -20.13 20.26 -16.37
C LEU A 111 -20.23 18.73 -16.44
N PRO A 112 -19.12 18.02 -16.71
CA PRO A 112 -19.07 16.58 -16.57
C PRO A 112 -19.11 16.16 -15.09
N ILE A 113 -19.53 14.93 -14.85
CA ILE A 113 -19.54 14.29 -13.54
C ILE A 113 -18.25 13.49 -13.36
N LEU A 114 -17.58 13.65 -12.21
CA LEU A 114 -16.56 12.72 -11.71
C LEU A 114 -17.15 11.94 -10.54
N PHE A 115 -17.25 10.63 -10.71
CA PHE A 115 -17.97 9.72 -9.83
C PHE A 115 -17.01 8.75 -9.14
N ARG A 116 -17.15 8.61 -7.82
CA ARG A 116 -16.39 7.71 -6.96
C ARG A 116 -17.34 6.90 -6.10
N ARG A 117 -17.14 5.60 -6.03
CA ARG A 117 -17.91 4.69 -5.17
C ARG A 117 -16.98 4.07 -4.11
N THR A 118 -17.42 4.02 -2.86
CA THR A 118 -16.56 3.76 -1.71
C THR A 118 -17.26 3.00 -0.59
N PRO A 119 -16.60 2.06 0.10
CA PRO A 119 -17.10 1.51 1.36
C PRO A 119 -16.75 2.38 2.58
N TYR A 120 -15.93 3.44 2.42
CA TYR A 120 -15.28 4.14 3.52
C TYR A 120 -16.01 5.37 4.04
N GLY A 121 -17.15 5.73 3.46
CA GLY A 121 -17.95 6.89 3.81
C GLY A 121 -17.90 8.02 2.79
N VAL A 122 -18.95 8.83 2.74
CA VAL A 122 -19.08 9.98 1.82
C VAL A 122 -19.09 11.29 2.59
N PRO A 123 -18.76 12.45 1.96
CA PRO A 123 -18.79 13.74 2.63
C PRO A 123 -20.18 14.08 3.20
N GLU A 124 -20.26 14.39 4.49
CA GLU A 124 -21.48 14.85 5.17
C GLU A 124 -21.64 16.37 5.15
N LYS A 125 -20.58 17.11 4.81
CA LYS A 125 -20.56 18.57 4.68
C LYS A 125 -19.71 19.00 3.48
N PRO A 126 -19.97 20.16 2.88
CA PRO A 126 -19.09 20.69 1.85
C PRO A 126 -17.67 20.88 2.40
N PRO A 127 -16.61 20.52 1.65
CA PRO A 127 -15.25 20.74 2.10
C PRO A 127 -14.96 22.25 2.21
N GLU A 128 -14.32 22.65 3.31
CA GLU A 128 -13.89 24.04 3.53
C GLU A 128 -12.72 24.44 2.63
N GLN A 129 -11.90 23.43 2.27
CA GLN A 129 -10.81 23.54 1.29
C GLN A 129 -10.92 22.37 0.32
N ILE A 130 -10.45 22.56 -0.90
CA ILE A 130 -10.41 21.47 -1.87
C ILE A 130 -9.30 20.48 -1.44
N PRO A 131 -9.64 19.20 -1.20
CA PRO A 131 -8.64 18.18 -0.90
C PRO A 131 -7.55 18.09 -1.97
N SER A 132 -6.34 17.71 -1.58
CA SER A 132 -5.21 17.55 -2.51
C SER A 132 -5.56 16.68 -3.70
N SER A 133 -6.27 15.59 -3.45
CA SER A 133 -6.73 14.63 -4.47
C SER A 133 -7.67 15.22 -5.54
N LEU A 134 -8.39 16.30 -5.23
CA LEU A 134 -9.34 16.94 -6.14
C LEU A 134 -8.87 18.30 -6.68
N LYS A 135 -7.73 18.80 -6.17
CA LYS A 135 -7.33 20.19 -6.36
C LYS A 135 -7.11 20.56 -7.83
N GLU A 136 -6.45 19.72 -8.57
CA GLU A 136 -6.14 19.92 -9.97
C GLU A 136 -7.40 19.71 -10.84
N LEU A 137 -8.18 18.68 -10.55
CA LEU A 137 -9.46 18.41 -11.22
C LEU A 137 -10.46 19.54 -11.01
N ALA A 138 -10.57 20.09 -9.81
CA ALA A 138 -11.50 21.18 -9.51
C ALA A 138 -11.22 22.46 -10.31
N LYS A 139 -9.98 22.68 -10.75
CA LYS A 139 -9.62 23.81 -11.63
C LYS A 139 -10.30 23.71 -13.01
N ASP A 140 -10.52 22.49 -13.49
CA ASP A 140 -11.17 22.24 -14.79
C ASP A 140 -12.69 22.30 -14.72
N GLY A 141 -13.25 22.17 -13.51
CA GLY A 141 -14.69 22.22 -13.24
C GLY A 141 -15.40 20.90 -13.48
N TYR A 142 -15.79 20.23 -12.38
CA TYR A 142 -16.55 18.99 -12.35
C TYR A 142 -17.64 19.05 -11.30
N ILE A 143 -18.71 18.28 -11.50
CA ILE A 143 -19.63 17.88 -10.44
C ILE A 143 -19.03 16.61 -9.83
N PHE A 144 -18.58 16.68 -8.56
CA PHE A 144 -18.04 15.51 -7.87
C PHE A 144 -19.16 14.74 -7.18
N VAL A 145 -19.17 13.43 -7.37
CA VAL A 145 -20.17 12.54 -6.78
C VAL A 145 -19.46 11.43 -6.01
N PHE A 146 -19.86 11.24 -4.77
CA PHE A 146 -19.37 10.19 -3.89
C PHE A 146 -20.55 9.33 -3.44
N GLN A 147 -20.43 8.01 -3.55
CA GLN A 147 -21.51 7.09 -3.22
C GLN A 147 -21.00 5.98 -2.31
N ASN A 148 -21.67 5.79 -1.17
CA ASN A 148 -21.43 4.64 -0.33
C ASN A 148 -21.94 3.36 -1.00
N LEU A 149 -21.11 2.30 -0.91
CA LEU A 149 -21.48 1.00 -1.42
C LEU A 149 -22.69 0.43 -0.69
N ARG A 150 -23.36 -0.50 -1.33
CA ARG A 150 -24.46 -1.30 -0.79
C ARG A 150 -24.09 -1.86 0.58
N GLY A 151 -24.96 -1.65 1.58
CA GLY A 151 -24.79 -2.13 2.95
C GLY A 151 -23.79 -1.36 3.81
N ARG A 152 -23.18 -0.26 3.31
CA ARG A 152 -22.29 0.61 4.09
C ARG A 152 -22.96 1.93 4.42
N PHE A 153 -22.73 2.42 5.64
CA PHE A 153 -23.31 3.68 6.18
C PHE A 153 -24.84 3.70 5.99
N LYS A 154 -25.39 4.76 5.38
CA LYS A 154 -26.82 4.90 5.14
C LYS A 154 -27.32 4.14 3.91
N SER A 155 -26.41 3.59 3.08
CA SER A 155 -26.83 2.74 1.96
C SER A 155 -27.55 1.49 2.45
N GLU A 156 -28.63 1.17 1.76
CA GLU A 156 -29.41 -0.04 2.03
C GLU A 156 -28.74 -1.30 1.46
N GLY A 157 -29.30 -2.46 1.73
CA GLY A 157 -28.78 -3.75 1.28
C GLY A 157 -27.74 -4.35 2.21
N VAL A 158 -26.90 -5.25 1.67
CA VAL A 158 -25.86 -5.98 2.41
C VAL A 158 -24.52 -5.74 1.73
N PHE A 159 -23.52 -5.39 2.51
CA PHE A 159 -22.14 -5.25 2.03
C PHE A 159 -21.48 -6.61 1.95
N ASN A 160 -20.91 -6.90 0.79
CA ASN A 160 -20.08 -8.06 0.58
C ASN A 160 -18.68 -7.59 0.19
N LEU A 161 -17.68 -7.84 1.03
CA LEU A 161 -16.29 -7.48 0.78
C LEU A 161 -15.76 -8.23 -0.46
N SER A 162 -16.25 -9.45 -0.68
CA SER A 162 -15.98 -10.27 -1.86
C SER A 162 -16.98 -9.93 -2.97
N SER A 163 -16.68 -8.94 -3.77
CA SER A 163 -17.53 -8.57 -4.91
C SER A 163 -17.19 -9.39 -6.15
N TRP A 164 -18.16 -10.12 -6.66
CA TRP A 164 -18.02 -10.83 -7.94
C TRP A 164 -19.07 -10.37 -8.95
N VAL A 165 -18.72 -10.44 -10.23
CA VAL A 165 -19.57 -10.03 -11.35
C VAL A 165 -19.79 -11.21 -12.26
N ASP A 166 -21.06 -11.54 -12.54
CA ASP A 166 -21.45 -12.49 -13.58
C ASP A 166 -21.92 -11.73 -14.82
N LEU A 167 -21.11 -11.71 -15.87
CA LEU A 167 -21.45 -11.06 -17.12
C LEU A 167 -22.55 -11.81 -17.91
N ASN A 168 -22.88 -13.05 -17.54
CA ASN A 168 -23.97 -13.79 -18.18
C ASN A 168 -25.34 -13.36 -17.62
N ASP A 169 -25.38 -12.68 -16.47
CA ASP A 169 -26.61 -12.14 -15.87
C ASP A 169 -26.49 -10.63 -15.61
N LEU A 170 -26.67 -9.84 -16.66
CA LEU A 170 -26.70 -8.37 -16.57
C LEU A 170 -27.91 -7.81 -15.76
N LYS A 171 -28.81 -8.68 -15.29
CA LYS A 171 -29.87 -8.30 -14.37
C LYS A 171 -29.49 -8.53 -12.91
N ALA A 172 -28.44 -9.30 -12.67
CA ALA A 172 -27.92 -9.50 -11.32
C ALA A 172 -27.52 -8.17 -10.66
N THR A 173 -27.62 -8.14 -9.37
CA THR A 173 -27.21 -7.00 -8.55
C THR A 173 -25.76 -7.20 -8.13
N ASN A 174 -24.89 -6.32 -8.56
CA ASN A 174 -23.46 -6.28 -8.23
C ASN A 174 -22.92 -4.86 -8.38
N GLU A 175 -21.65 -4.64 -8.07
CA GLU A 175 -21.03 -3.31 -8.10
C GLU A 175 -21.07 -2.64 -9.48
N THR A 176 -20.95 -3.42 -10.56
CA THR A 176 -21.03 -2.92 -11.94
C THR A 176 -22.42 -2.42 -12.27
N THR A 177 -23.44 -3.18 -11.90
CA THR A 177 -24.84 -2.81 -12.18
C THR A 177 -25.34 -1.67 -11.29
N ASP A 178 -24.87 -1.59 -10.05
CA ASP A 178 -25.14 -0.45 -9.17
C ASP A 178 -24.53 0.85 -9.70
N ALA A 179 -23.29 0.77 -10.24
CA ALA A 179 -22.66 1.90 -10.90
C ALA A 179 -23.43 2.34 -12.14
N TYR A 180 -23.87 1.39 -12.98
CA TYR A 180 -24.64 1.66 -14.20
C TYR A 180 -25.95 2.40 -13.86
N ASP A 181 -26.73 1.89 -12.92
CA ASP A 181 -28.01 2.47 -12.50
C ASP A 181 -27.82 3.85 -11.86
N SER A 182 -26.74 4.01 -11.07
CA SER A 182 -26.41 5.30 -10.46
C SER A 182 -26.04 6.34 -11.50
N ILE A 183 -25.26 6.00 -12.53
CA ILE A 183 -24.92 6.92 -13.62
C ILE A 183 -26.18 7.35 -14.36
N GLU A 184 -27.07 6.41 -14.71
CA GLU A 184 -28.33 6.71 -15.38
C GLU A 184 -29.20 7.68 -14.56
N TRP A 185 -29.27 7.46 -13.22
CA TRP A 185 -29.98 8.35 -12.31
C TRP A 185 -29.36 9.74 -12.25
N LEU A 186 -28.03 9.82 -12.10
CA LEU A 186 -27.28 11.09 -12.01
C LEU A 186 -27.50 11.96 -13.25
N LEU A 187 -27.41 11.38 -14.44
CA LEU A 187 -27.61 12.10 -15.71
C LEU A 187 -29.02 12.72 -15.82
N ARG A 188 -30.04 12.06 -15.28
CA ARG A 188 -31.42 12.54 -15.31
C ARG A 188 -31.73 13.58 -14.25
N ASN A 189 -31.10 13.50 -13.08
CA ASN A 189 -31.55 14.21 -11.88
C ASN A 189 -30.59 15.32 -11.42
N VAL A 190 -29.31 15.28 -11.83
CA VAL A 190 -28.36 16.35 -11.51
C VAL A 190 -28.44 17.44 -12.58
N PRO A 191 -28.89 18.67 -12.22
CA PRO A 191 -29.03 19.72 -13.21
C PRO A 191 -27.68 20.24 -13.74
N ASN A 192 -27.68 20.75 -14.97
CA ASN A 192 -26.49 21.30 -15.60
C ASN A 192 -25.29 20.35 -15.71
N ASN A 193 -25.52 19.02 -15.78
CA ASN A 193 -24.50 18.09 -16.24
C ASN A 193 -24.40 18.14 -17.78
N ASN A 194 -23.23 17.78 -18.33
CA ASN A 194 -23.00 17.79 -19.79
C ASN A 194 -23.24 16.43 -20.46
N GLY A 195 -23.80 15.45 -19.74
CA GLY A 195 -24.07 14.10 -20.23
C GLY A 195 -22.85 13.17 -20.25
N LYS A 196 -21.69 13.58 -19.72
CA LYS A 196 -20.47 12.77 -19.64
C LYS A 196 -20.10 12.48 -18.21
N VAL A 197 -19.66 11.25 -17.97
CA VAL A 197 -19.21 10.75 -16.66
C VAL A 197 -17.79 10.22 -16.78
N GLY A 198 -16.95 10.56 -15.82
CA GLY A 198 -15.69 9.88 -15.53
C GLY A 198 -15.78 9.20 -14.17
N MET A 199 -15.03 8.14 -13.98
CA MET A 199 -14.89 7.50 -12.68
C MET A 199 -13.42 7.41 -12.25
N PHE A 200 -13.16 7.51 -10.96
CA PHE A 200 -11.82 7.37 -10.42
C PHE A 200 -11.89 6.86 -8.98
N GLY A 201 -10.84 6.20 -8.53
CA GLY A 201 -10.75 5.73 -7.16
C GLY A 201 -9.45 5.00 -6.89
N VAL A 202 -9.09 4.90 -5.61
CA VAL A 202 -7.90 4.20 -5.11
C VAL A 202 -8.35 3.01 -4.29
N SER A 203 -7.61 1.89 -4.36
CA SER A 203 -7.89 0.73 -3.53
C SER A 203 -9.26 0.11 -3.87
N TYR A 204 -10.11 -0.14 -2.90
CA TYR A 204 -11.48 -0.59 -3.13
C TYR A 204 -12.29 0.36 -4.03
N ASP A 205 -12.10 1.67 -3.92
CA ASP A 205 -12.73 2.64 -4.82
C ASP A 205 -12.19 2.49 -6.26
N GLY A 206 -10.92 2.07 -6.39
CA GLY A 206 -10.30 1.68 -7.65
C GLY A 206 -10.94 0.40 -8.21
N LEU A 207 -11.13 -0.62 -7.37
CA LEU A 207 -11.85 -1.84 -7.73
C LEU A 207 -13.23 -1.52 -8.30
N THR A 208 -14.05 -0.74 -7.58
CA THR A 208 -15.40 -0.37 -8.04
C THR A 208 -15.39 0.46 -9.32
N THR A 209 -14.34 1.26 -9.53
CA THR A 209 -14.10 2.00 -10.77
C THR A 209 -13.76 1.04 -11.92
N ALA A 210 -12.81 0.13 -11.71
CA ALA A 210 -12.35 -0.82 -12.72
C ALA A 210 -13.43 -1.84 -13.13
N LEU A 211 -14.25 -2.30 -12.18
CA LEU A 211 -15.37 -3.20 -12.47
C LEU A 211 -16.36 -2.62 -13.52
N THR A 212 -16.44 -1.30 -13.64
CA THR A 212 -17.30 -0.68 -14.67
C THR A 212 -16.84 -0.95 -16.10
N LEU A 213 -15.57 -1.35 -16.31
CA LEU A 213 -15.08 -1.76 -17.62
C LEU A 213 -15.75 -3.04 -18.13
N LEU A 214 -16.27 -3.88 -17.24
CA LEU A 214 -16.94 -5.13 -17.61
C LEU A 214 -18.32 -4.90 -18.25
N HIS A 215 -19.03 -3.84 -17.84
CA HIS A 215 -20.32 -3.44 -18.41
C HIS A 215 -20.48 -1.92 -18.34
N PRO A 216 -19.75 -1.16 -19.20
CA PRO A 216 -19.73 0.29 -19.10
C PRO A 216 -21.05 0.93 -19.52
N HIS A 217 -21.47 1.94 -18.77
CA HIS A 217 -22.57 2.82 -19.18
C HIS A 217 -22.16 3.65 -20.41
N PRO A 218 -23.03 3.90 -21.40
CA PRO A 218 -22.69 4.67 -22.61
C PRO A 218 -22.16 6.09 -22.37
N ALA A 219 -22.50 6.69 -21.23
CA ALA A 219 -22.01 8.01 -20.82
C ALA A 219 -20.68 7.95 -20.07
N LEU A 220 -20.15 6.78 -19.75
CA LEU A 220 -18.83 6.63 -19.11
C LEU A 220 -17.75 6.82 -20.15
N MET A 221 -17.09 7.98 -20.10
CA MET A 221 -16.16 8.44 -21.12
C MET A 221 -14.70 8.17 -20.80
N ALA A 222 -14.33 8.01 -19.53
CA ALA A 222 -12.98 7.68 -19.07
C ALA A 222 -13.01 7.22 -17.63
N ILE A 223 -12.06 6.38 -17.27
CA ILE A 223 -11.81 6.01 -15.87
C ILE A 223 -10.32 6.15 -15.51
N SER A 224 -10.05 6.35 -14.20
CA SER A 224 -8.73 6.16 -13.62
C SER A 224 -8.86 5.23 -12.44
N GLU A 225 -8.56 3.95 -12.66
CA GLU A 225 -8.43 2.98 -11.59
C GLU A 225 -7.03 3.08 -10.99
N GLN A 226 -6.93 3.07 -9.67
CA GLN A 226 -5.68 3.37 -8.97
C GLN A 226 -5.51 2.38 -7.82
N ALA A 227 -4.39 1.63 -7.84
CA ALA A 227 -4.13 0.57 -6.86
C ALA A 227 -5.36 -0.32 -6.64
N SER A 228 -5.92 -0.86 -7.71
CA SER A 228 -7.17 -1.61 -7.69
C SER A 228 -6.91 -3.10 -7.51
N PRO A 229 -7.43 -3.78 -6.47
CA PRO A 229 -7.34 -5.22 -6.36
C PRO A 229 -8.13 -5.90 -7.49
N VAL A 230 -7.65 -7.07 -7.95
CA VAL A 230 -8.24 -7.81 -9.08
C VAL A 230 -8.46 -9.28 -8.82
N ASP A 231 -7.69 -9.86 -7.91
CA ASP A 231 -7.74 -11.27 -7.52
C ASP A 231 -7.20 -11.39 -6.09
N GLN A 232 -8.10 -11.38 -5.12
CA GLN A 232 -7.80 -11.31 -3.70
C GLN A 232 -6.85 -12.42 -3.23
N TRP A 233 -6.95 -13.60 -3.85
CA TRP A 233 -6.14 -14.75 -3.46
C TRP A 233 -4.79 -14.82 -4.18
N MET A 234 -4.67 -14.33 -5.41
CA MET A 234 -3.44 -14.53 -6.19
C MET A 234 -2.30 -13.65 -5.73
N ASN A 235 -2.49 -12.34 -5.70
CA ASN A 235 -1.47 -11.39 -5.21
C ASN A 235 -2.07 -10.00 -4.91
N ASP A 236 -3.17 -9.96 -4.20
CA ASP A 236 -3.79 -8.74 -3.71
C ASP A 236 -4.01 -8.81 -2.19
N ASP A 237 -5.20 -8.51 -1.69
CA ASP A 237 -5.47 -8.25 -0.27
C ASP A 237 -5.34 -9.47 0.64
N ASP A 238 -5.84 -10.64 0.22
CA ASP A 238 -5.90 -11.82 1.10
C ASP A 238 -4.59 -12.62 1.08
N HIS A 239 -4.08 -12.97 -0.10
CA HIS A 239 -2.87 -13.77 -0.26
C HIS A 239 -1.85 -13.14 -1.21
N ARG A 240 -0.58 -13.57 -1.06
CA ARG A 240 0.49 -13.35 -2.03
C ARG A 240 1.06 -14.71 -2.46
N TYR A 241 0.72 -15.14 -3.68
CA TYR A 241 1.13 -16.43 -4.26
C TYR A 241 0.95 -17.60 -3.29
N GLY A 242 -0.21 -17.62 -2.61
CA GLY A 242 -0.63 -18.67 -1.69
C GLY A 242 -0.21 -18.48 -0.22
N ALA A 243 0.52 -17.43 0.11
CA ALA A 243 0.86 -17.06 1.48
C ALA A 243 -0.15 -16.01 1.99
N LEU A 244 -0.85 -16.31 3.11
CA LEU A 244 -1.86 -15.43 3.69
C LEU A 244 -1.21 -14.14 4.21
N ARG A 245 -1.80 -12.99 3.92
CA ARG A 245 -1.42 -11.67 4.47
C ARG A 245 -2.04 -11.46 5.86
N GLU A 246 -1.56 -12.21 6.86
CA GLU A 246 -2.21 -12.39 8.16
C GLU A 246 -2.64 -11.08 8.83
N SER A 247 -1.71 -10.15 9.04
CA SER A 247 -2.03 -8.91 9.77
C SER A 247 -2.89 -7.95 8.94
N TYR A 248 -2.65 -7.88 7.64
CA TYR A 248 -3.38 -6.99 6.75
C TYR A 248 -4.82 -7.46 6.55
N ASP A 249 -5.03 -8.71 6.12
CA ASP A 249 -6.35 -9.26 5.86
C ASP A 249 -7.24 -9.26 7.11
N PHE A 250 -6.68 -9.70 8.26
CA PHE A 250 -7.40 -9.69 9.53
C PHE A 250 -7.87 -8.29 9.94
N GLU A 251 -6.96 -7.30 9.92
CA GLU A 251 -7.30 -5.94 10.34
C GLU A 251 -8.24 -5.26 9.35
N TYR A 252 -8.08 -5.50 8.04
CA TYR A 252 -8.93 -4.94 6.99
C TYR A 252 -10.35 -5.52 7.05
N ALA A 253 -10.49 -6.83 7.18
CA ALA A 253 -11.79 -7.48 7.32
C ALA A 253 -12.57 -6.96 8.54
N VAL A 254 -11.89 -6.75 9.67
CA VAL A 254 -12.48 -6.12 10.86
C VAL A 254 -12.88 -4.67 10.58
N MET A 255 -12.02 -3.89 9.93
CA MET A 255 -12.28 -2.49 9.59
C MET A 255 -13.57 -2.34 8.79
N GLU A 256 -13.80 -3.18 7.81
CA GLU A 256 -14.91 -3.05 6.87
C GLU A 256 -16.20 -3.73 7.33
N GLN A 257 -16.12 -4.80 8.12
CA GLN A 257 -17.30 -5.61 8.40
C GLN A 257 -17.75 -5.62 9.85
N ALA A 258 -16.96 -5.13 10.81
CA ALA A 258 -17.36 -5.16 12.21
C ALA A 258 -18.49 -4.16 12.54
N ASP A 259 -18.58 -3.04 11.82
CA ASP A 259 -19.67 -2.06 11.96
C ASP A 259 -20.10 -1.50 10.60
N LYS A 260 -21.39 -1.58 10.30
CA LYS A 260 -21.95 -1.03 9.07
C LYS A 260 -21.75 0.47 8.92
N ASN A 261 -21.77 1.23 10.03
CA ASN A 261 -21.90 2.70 10.01
C ASN A 261 -20.58 3.44 10.18
N LYS A 262 -19.47 2.70 10.35
CA LYS A 262 -18.13 3.29 10.50
C LYS A 262 -17.05 2.28 10.13
N ASN A 263 -15.86 2.78 9.82
CA ASN A 263 -14.65 1.98 9.74
C ASN A 263 -14.15 1.75 11.18
N THR A 264 -13.94 0.49 11.55
CA THR A 264 -13.52 0.12 12.90
C THR A 264 -12.08 -0.39 12.90
N HIS A 265 -11.45 -0.42 14.07
CA HIS A 265 -10.11 -0.95 14.23
C HIS A 265 -10.14 -2.02 15.32
N PHE A 266 -9.35 -3.08 15.13
CA PHE A 266 -9.19 -4.10 16.16
C PHE A 266 -8.33 -3.54 17.31
N ASP A 267 -8.79 -3.72 18.55
CA ASP A 267 -8.03 -3.33 19.73
C ASP A 267 -7.09 -4.47 20.15
N PHE A 268 -5.80 -4.32 19.85
CA PHE A 268 -4.78 -5.30 20.21
C PHE A 268 -4.39 -5.30 21.70
N GLU A 269 -4.85 -4.30 22.48
CA GLU A 269 -4.43 -4.10 23.87
C GLU A 269 -2.90 -3.99 24.07
N THR A 270 -2.13 -4.01 22.99
CA THR A 270 -0.67 -3.89 22.97
C THR A 270 -0.20 -3.14 21.72
N TYR A 271 0.89 -2.41 21.87
CA TYR A 271 1.47 -1.66 20.75
C TYR A 271 2.24 -2.58 19.76
N ASP A 272 2.94 -3.60 20.26
CA ASP A 272 3.71 -4.52 19.41
C ASP A 272 2.83 -5.67 18.90
N THR A 273 2.18 -5.47 17.77
CA THR A 273 1.31 -6.49 17.17
C THR A 273 2.07 -7.74 16.74
N CYS A 274 3.36 -7.65 16.44
CA CYS A 274 4.18 -8.84 16.19
C CYS A 274 4.16 -9.81 17.38
N GLN A 275 4.26 -9.29 18.62
CA GLN A 275 4.16 -10.13 19.80
C GLN A 275 2.75 -10.68 19.98
N TRP A 276 1.72 -9.84 19.72
CA TRP A 276 0.34 -10.28 19.82
C TRP A 276 0.04 -11.46 18.88
N TYR A 277 0.46 -11.39 17.61
CA TYR A 277 0.27 -12.49 16.64
C TYR A 277 1.10 -13.74 17.03
N LEU A 278 2.27 -13.58 17.64
CA LEU A 278 3.02 -14.73 18.18
C LEU A 278 2.26 -15.40 19.32
N ASP A 279 1.71 -14.62 20.25
CA ASP A 279 0.96 -15.11 21.42
C ASP A 279 -0.43 -15.66 21.03
N LEU A 280 -1.00 -15.18 19.94
CA LEU A 280 -2.19 -15.75 19.33
C LEU A 280 -1.98 -17.23 19.02
N GLY A 281 -0.82 -17.61 18.48
CA GLY A 281 -0.50 -18.97 18.08
C GLY A 281 -1.11 -19.35 16.72
N PRO A 282 -1.83 -20.48 16.59
CA PRO A 282 -2.49 -20.88 15.35
C PRO A 282 -3.61 -19.94 14.91
N LEU A 283 -3.81 -19.77 13.59
CA LEU A 283 -4.87 -18.92 13.01
C LEU A 283 -6.28 -19.27 13.48
N SER A 284 -6.56 -20.54 13.81
CA SER A 284 -7.83 -20.98 14.39
C SER A 284 -8.22 -20.23 15.67
N ASN A 285 -7.25 -19.68 16.38
CA ASN A 285 -7.48 -18.89 17.58
C ASN A 285 -8.13 -17.52 17.31
N ILE A 286 -8.05 -16.99 16.10
CA ILE A 286 -8.71 -15.73 15.72
C ILE A 286 -10.21 -15.84 15.93
N ASN A 287 -10.87 -16.82 15.31
CA ASN A 287 -12.30 -17.03 15.53
C ASN A 287 -12.61 -17.55 16.94
N ALA A 288 -11.77 -18.45 17.49
CA ALA A 288 -12.04 -19.05 18.79
C ALA A 288 -11.99 -18.05 19.95
N LYS A 289 -11.10 -17.03 19.88
CA LYS A 289 -10.86 -16.11 20.99
C LYS A 289 -11.43 -14.70 20.75
N TYR A 290 -11.50 -14.25 19.50
CA TYR A 290 -11.74 -12.83 19.18
C TYR A 290 -12.97 -12.62 18.28
N LEU A 291 -13.00 -13.17 17.08
CA LEU A 291 -14.07 -12.85 16.12
C LEU A 291 -15.36 -13.64 16.33
N HIS A 292 -15.27 -14.85 16.89
CA HIS A 292 -16.43 -15.73 17.16
C HIS A 292 -17.33 -15.94 15.93
N GLY A 293 -16.75 -15.89 14.71
CA GLY A 293 -17.49 -16.01 13.46
C GLY A 293 -18.28 -14.77 13.04
N SER A 294 -18.03 -13.60 13.66
CA SER A 294 -18.80 -12.37 13.38
C SER A 294 -18.40 -11.65 12.09
N ILE A 295 -17.21 -11.94 11.53
CA ILE A 295 -16.70 -11.31 10.31
C ILE A 295 -16.86 -12.27 9.13
N PRO A 296 -17.81 -11.99 8.20
CA PRO A 296 -18.13 -12.90 7.10
C PRO A 296 -16.94 -13.18 6.17
N TYR A 297 -16.16 -12.16 5.82
CA TYR A 297 -15.01 -12.30 4.92
C TYR A 297 -13.95 -13.23 5.51
N TRP A 298 -13.56 -13.02 6.78
CA TRP A 298 -12.63 -13.92 7.47
C TRP A 298 -13.14 -15.38 7.52
N ASN A 299 -14.46 -15.56 7.70
CA ASN A 299 -15.04 -16.91 7.68
C ASN A 299 -14.91 -17.54 6.29
N SER A 300 -15.11 -16.76 5.21
CA SER A 300 -14.93 -17.23 3.83
C SER A 300 -13.49 -17.64 3.57
N SER A 301 -12.49 -16.88 4.01
CA SER A 301 -11.07 -17.24 3.89
C SER A 301 -10.74 -18.54 4.62
N VAL A 302 -11.34 -18.76 5.81
CA VAL A 302 -11.19 -20.02 6.57
C VAL A 302 -11.84 -21.22 5.85
N GLU A 303 -13.00 -21.01 5.21
CA GLU A 303 -13.74 -22.04 4.47
C GLU A 303 -13.10 -22.37 3.13
N HIS A 304 -12.42 -21.41 2.50
CA HIS A 304 -11.80 -21.50 1.17
C HIS A 304 -10.27 -21.28 1.21
N PRO A 305 -9.49 -22.16 1.90
CA PRO A 305 -8.06 -21.94 2.10
C PRO A 305 -7.21 -22.06 0.83
N ASP A 306 -7.76 -22.64 -0.24
CA ASP A 306 -7.09 -22.87 -1.52
C ASP A 306 -7.79 -22.07 -2.62
N TYR A 307 -7.12 -21.86 -3.75
CA TYR A 307 -7.70 -21.13 -4.90
C TYR A 307 -8.79 -21.94 -5.60
N ASP A 308 -9.95 -22.03 -4.99
CA ASP A 308 -11.12 -22.74 -5.48
C ASP A 308 -12.09 -21.86 -6.29
N GLU A 309 -13.28 -22.35 -6.56
CA GLU A 309 -14.30 -21.64 -7.34
C GLU A 309 -14.83 -20.38 -6.64
N PHE A 310 -14.70 -20.26 -5.31
CA PHE A 310 -15.04 -19.05 -4.57
C PHE A 310 -14.12 -17.89 -5.02
N TRP A 311 -12.81 -18.06 -4.89
CA TRP A 311 -11.82 -17.05 -5.25
C TRP A 311 -11.79 -16.76 -6.75
N LYS A 312 -11.94 -17.78 -7.60
CA LYS A 312 -11.99 -17.61 -9.05
C LYS A 312 -13.15 -16.72 -9.51
N LYS A 313 -14.28 -16.73 -8.80
CA LYS A 313 -15.38 -15.83 -9.12
C LYS A 313 -15.07 -14.38 -8.78
N GLU A 314 -14.26 -14.14 -7.75
CA GLU A 314 -13.81 -12.81 -7.37
C GLU A 314 -12.71 -12.28 -8.27
N ALA A 315 -11.90 -13.15 -8.87
CA ALA A 315 -10.85 -12.83 -9.83
C ALA A 315 -11.41 -12.23 -11.13
N TRP A 316 -12.05 -11.06 -11.01
CA TRP A 316 -12.81 -10.42 -12.07
C TRP A 316 -11.97 -10.05 -13.30
N VAL A 317 -10.67 -9.81 -13.14
CA VAL A 317 -9.77 -9.42 -14.23
C VAL A 317 -9.73 -10.48 -15.35
N SER A 318 -9.97 -11.73 -15.02
CA SER A 318 -10.08 -12.83 -16.00
C SER A 318 -11.22 -12.62 -17.00
N GLN A 319 -12.21 -11.79 -16.67
CA GLN A 319 -13.35 -11.45 -17.53
C GLN A 319 -13.08 -10.19 -18.38
N LEU A 320 -12.00 -9.43 -18.11
CA LEU A 320 -11.64 -8.26 -18.87
C LEU A 320 -10.91 -8.64 -20.16
N HIS A 321 -11.62 -8.66 -21.27
CA HIS A 321 -11.06 -9.04 -22.58
C HIS A 321 -10.77 -7.85 -23.49
N SER A 322 -11.44 -6.72 -23.26
CA SER A 322 -11.25 -5.46 -23.99
C SER A 322 -11.98 -4.34 -23.26
N SER A 323 -11.51 -3.12 -23.42
CA SER A 323 -12.23 -1.95 -22.95
C SER A 323 -12.49 -0.99 -24.11
N THR A 324 -13.72 -0.45 -24.16
CA THR A 324 -14.07 0.69 -25.04
C THR A 324 -13.95 2.03 -24.30
N VAL A 325 -13.71 2.00 -23.00
CA VAL A 325 -13.56 3.17 -22.14
C VAL A 325 -12.07 3.41 -21.91
N PRO A 326 -11.55 4.60 -22.21
CA PRO A 326 -10.20 4.99 -21.88
C PRO A 326 -9.89 4.80 -20.40
N ASN A 327 -8.77 4.13 -20.10
CA ASN A 327 -8.36 3.80 -18.74
C ASN A 327 -6.96 4.32 -18.43
N LEU A 328 -6.82 5.02 -17.31
CA LEU A 328 -5.56 5.41 -16.71
C LEU A 328 -5.32 4.56 -15.46
N ASN A 329 -4.55 3.47 -15.62
CA ASN A 329 -4.12 2.64 -14.51
C ASN A 329 -3.05 3.36 -13.70
N VAL A 330 -3.12 3.33 -12.36
CA VAL A 330 -2.13 3.98 -11.48
C VAL A 330 -1.61 3.00 -10.46
N ALA A 331 -0.27 2.87 -10.37
CA ALA A 331 0.41 1.96 -9.45
C ALA A 331 1.49 2.68 -8.64
N GLY A 332 1.68 2.27 -7.39
CA GLY A 332 2.84 2.61 -6.59
C GLY A 332 3.90 1.52 -6.66
N PHE A 333 5.18 1.87 -6.86
CA PHE A 333 6.26 0.88 -6.85
C PHE A 333 6.50 0.30 -5.45
N TRP A 334 6.19 1.06 -4.40
CA TRP A 334 6.23 0.63 -3.00
C TRP A 334 4.83 0.67 -2.39
N ASP A 335 3.83 0.30 -3.18
CA ASP A 335 2.48 0.11 -2.70
C ASP A 335 2.41 -1.18 -1.89
N GLN A 336 2.25 -1.04 -0.58
CA GLN A 336 2.25 -2.14 0.36
C GLN A 336 0.89 -2.88 0.40
N GLU A 337 -0.14 -2.34 -0.25
CA GLU A 337 -1.49 -2.92 -0.30
C GLU A 337 -1.76 -3.60 -1.64
N ASP A 338 -1.93 -2.83 -2.72
CA ASP A 338 -2.37 -3.32 -4.03
C ASP A 338 -1.36 -3.03 -5.17
N PRO A 339 -0.13 -3.50 -5.08
CA PRO A 339 0.90 -3.19 -6.08
C PRO A 339 0.75 -3.96 -7.40
N TRP A 340 -0.05 -5.02 -7.42
CA TRP A 340 -0.12 -6.00 -8.52
C TRP A 340 -1.31 -5.72 -9.46
N GLY A 341 -2.46 -5.38 -8.90
CA GLY A 341 -3.73 -5.28 -9.63
C GLY A 341 -3.70 -4.32 -10.82
N PRO A 342 -3.24 -3.05 -10.72
CA PRO A 342 -3.21 -2.13 -11.86
C PRO A 342 -2.41 -2.65 -13.05
N TRP A 343 -1.30 -3.38 -12.79
CA TRP A 343 -0.51 -4.02 -13.83
C TRP A 343 -1.26 -5.15 -14.52
N GLN A 344 -2.11 -5.89 -13.80
CA GLN A 344 -2.94 -6.94 -14.39
C GLN A 344 -4.07 -6.36 -15.23
N ILE A 345 -4.74 -5.31 -14.73
CA ILE A 345 -5.77 -4.59 -15.51
C ILE A 345 -5.16 -4.06 -16.81
N PHE A 346 -4.03 -3.36 -16.70
CA PHE A 346 -3.30 -2.85 -17.84
C PHE A 346 -2.99 -3.95 -18.87
N ARG A 347 -2.41 -5.08 -18.44
CA ARG A 347 -2.04 -6.18 -19.34
C ARG A 347 -3.23 -6.86 -20.01
N HIS A 348 -4.33 -7.04 -19.26
CA HIS A 348 -5.53 -7.65 -19.83
C HIS A 348 -6.23 -6.73 -20.84
N ALA A 349 -6.36 -5.45 -20.50
CA ALA A 349 -6.95 -4.47 -21.41
C ALA A 349 -6.09 -4.28 -22.67
N GLU A 350 -4.77 -4.30 -22.56
CA GLU A 350 -3.82 -4.11 -23.67
C GLU A 350 -3.89 -5.22 -24.72
N GLN A 351 -4.28 -6.45 -24.35
CA GLN A 351 -4.42 -7.55 -25.30
C GLN A 351 -5.35 -7.22 -26.46
N ASN A 352 -6.28 -6.31 -26.28
CA ASN A 352 -7.27 -5.93 -27.29
C ASN A 352 -7.64 -4.44 -27.20
N ASP A 353 -6.62 -3.55 -27.27
CA ASP A 353 -6.77 -2.08 -27.31
C ASP A 353 -6.30 -1.51 -28.67
N PRO A 354 -7.06 -1.67 -29.77
CA PRO A 354 -6.68 -1.13 -31.07
C PRO A 354 -6.72 0.40 -31.13
N GLN A 355 -7.33 1.06 -30.16
CA GLN A 355 -7.46 2.52 -30.11
C GLN A 355 -6.36 3.20 -29.27
N HIS A 356 -5.51 2.42 -28.58
CA HIS A 356 -4.47 2.92 -27.69
C HIS A 356 -5.03 3.92 -26.67
N THR A 357 -5.97 3.44 -25.86
CA THR A 357 -6.67 4.21 -24.81
C THR A 357 -6.44 3.65 -23.41
N ASN A 358 -5.61 2.62 -23.32
CA ASN A 358 -5.20 2.00 -22.05
C ASN A 358 -3.78 2.46 -21.70
N PHE A 359 -3.64 3.15 -20.56
CA PHE A 359 -2.40 3.78 -20.11
C PHE A 359 -2.04 3.29 -18.73
N ILE A 360 -0.73 3.21 -18.41
CA ILE A 360 -0.25 2.93 -17.05
C ILE A 360 0.68 4.04 -16.56
N VAL A 361 0.48 4.46 -15.33
CA VAL A 361 1.39 5.37 -14.62
C VAL A 361 1.87 4.67 -13.36
N ALA A 362 3.17 4.65 -13.13
CA ALA A 362 3.73 4.13 -11.89
C ALA A 362 4.73 5.14 -11.29
N GLY A 363 4.53 5.41 -10.00
CA GLY A 363 5.38 6.34 -9.27
C GLY A 363 6.04 5.72 -8.05
N PRO A 364 6.93 6.45 -7.39
CA PRO A 364 7.68 5.98 -6.24
C PRO A 364 6.85 6.08 -4.96
N TRP A 365 5.66 5.54 -4.97
CA TRP A 365 4.60 5.81 -4.00
C TRP A 365 4.29 4.60 -3.14
N PHE A 366 3.92 4.87 -1.88
CA PHE A 366 3.12 3.95 -1.07
C PHE A 366 1.63 4.04 -1.48
N HIS A 367 0.79 3.17 -0.95
CA HIS A 367 -0.64 3.08 -1.27
C HIS A 367 -1.36 4.43 -1.13
N GLY A 368 -1.84 4.97 -2.24
CA GLY A 368 -2.59 6.24 -2.31
C GLY A 368 -1.76 7.52 -2.14
N GLU A 369 -0.42 7.48 -2.06
CA GLU A 369 0.41 8.68 -1.87
C GLU A 369 0.23 9.72 -2.97
N TRP A 370 -0.05 9.32 -4.20
CA TRP A 370 -0.32 10.24 -5.32
C TRP A 370 -1.54 11.14 -5.13
N GLN A 371 -2.42 10.84 -4.17
CA GLN A 371 -3.49 11.73 -3.73
C GLN A 371 -3.02 12.78 -2.70
N GLY A 372 -1.87 12.57 -2.08
CA GLY A 372 -1.26 13.47 -1.11
C GLY A 372 -0.81 14.80 -1.71
N PRO A 373 -0.41 15.78 -0.88
CA PRO A 373 -0.12 17.14 -1.35
C PRO A 373 1.14 17.22 -2.21
N LYS A 374 2.17 16.40 -1.97
CA LYS A 374 3.48 16.51 -2.61
C LYS A 374 4.03 15.23 -3.20
N GLY A 375 4.30 14.20 -2.38
CA GLY A 375 5.07 13.02 -2.78
C GLY A 375 6.53 13.38 -3.11
N ASP A 376 7.19 14.16 -2.25
CA ASP A 376 8.56 14.62 -2.43
C ASP A 376 9.61 13.65 -1.87
N ALA A 377 9.16 12.64 -1.12
CA ALA A 377 9.96 11.56 -0.56
C ALA A 377 9.06 10.40 -0.14
N ILE A 378 9.63 9.18 -0.05
CA ILE A 378 9.01 8.04 0.63
C ILE A 378 9.92 7.57 1.77
N GLY A 379 9.40 7.55 3.01
CA GLY A 379 10.25 7.31 4.18
C GLY A 379 11.43 8.27 4.22
N LEU A 380 12.65 7.73 4.18
CA LEU A 380 13.89 8.52 4.15
C LEU A 380 14.42 8.80 2.73
N ILE A 381 13.77 8.30 1.69
CA ILE A 381 14.26 8.38 0.31
C ILE A 381 13.68 9.61 -0.39
N PRO A 382 14.48 10.67 -0.65
CA PRO A 382 14.02 11.87 -1.34
C PRO A 382 14.03 11.71 -2.86
N PHE A 383 13.17 12.44 -3.54
CA PHE A 383 13.04 12.40 -5.01
C PHE A 383 13.68 13.61 -5.72
N GLY A 384 14.79 14.14 -5.19
CA GLY A 384 15.60 15.15 -5.89
C GLY A 384 14.89 16.48 -6.13
N GLY A 385 13.89 16.84 -5.33
CA GLY A 385 13.10 18.07 -5.46
C GLY A 385 11.84 17.91 -6.31
N HIS A 386 11.57 16.72 -6.84
CA HIS A 386 10.26 16.41 -7.46
C HIS A 386 9.16 16.32 -6.39
N GLU A 387 8.00 16.82 -6.70
CA GLU A 387 6.76 16.60 -5.96
C GLU A 387 5.87 15.63 -6.76
N THR A 388 6.26 14.36 -6.77
CA THR A 388 5.77 13.34 -7.71
C THR A 388 4.26 13.16 -7.70
N ALA A 389 3.62 13.26 -6.53
CA ALA A 389 2.17 13.18 -6.40
C ALA A 389 1.47 14.39 -7.04
N ARG A 390 2.01 15.61 -6.81
CA ARG A 390 1.48 16.81 -7.46
C ARG A 390 1.72 16.79 -8.95
N GLU A 391 2.92 16.42 -9.39
CA GLU A 391 3.30 16.32 -10.81
C GLU A 391 2.39 15.33 -11.56
N PHE A 392 2.07 14.19 -10.96
CA PHE A 392 1.10 13.24 -11.51
C PHE A 392 -0.27 13.91 -11.72
N ARG A 393 -0.83 14.54 -10.69
CA ARG A 393 -2.17 15.15 -10.79
C ARG A 393 -2.20 16.33 -11.77
N GLU A 394 -1.16 17.20 -11.77
CA GLU A 394 -1.11 18.36 -12.67
C GLU A 394 -0.84 17.99 -14.13
N ASN A 395 0.05 17.02 -14.38
CA ASN A 395 0.57 16.76 -15.72
C ASN A 395 -0.03 15.53 -16.40
N ILE A 396 -0.70 14.64 -15.63
CA ILE A 396 -1.20 13.38 -16.16
C ILE A 396 -2.69 13.22 -15.88
N GLU A 397 -3.13 13.15 -14.61
CA GLU A 397 -4.52 12.83 -14.25
C GLU A 397 -5.51 13.92 -14.71
N ALA A 398 -5.27 15.18 -14.35
CA ALA A 398 -6.16 16.26 -14.77
C ALA A 398 -6.19 16.45 -16.30
N PRO A 399 -5.06 16.45 -17.04
CA PRO A 399 -5.06 16.45 -18.49
C PRO A 399 -5.81 15.28 -19.12
N PHE A 400 -5.70 14.05 -18.55
CA PHE A 400 -6.41 12.87 -19.02
C PHE A 400 -7.92 13.07 -18.97
N PHE A 401 -8.46 13.43 -17.81
CA PHE A 401 -9.90 13.69 -17.67
C PHE A 401 -10.37 14.92 -18.47
N ARG A 402 -9.56 15.96 -18.55
CA ARG A 402 -9.86 17.14 -19.37
C ARG A 402 -10.04 16.77 -20.85
N HIS A 403 -9.16 15.91 -21.38
CA HIS A 403 -9.26 15.44 -22.75
C HIS A 403 -10.58 14.72 -23.01
N TYR A 404 -10.89 13.68 -22.22
CA TYR A 404 -12.04 12.82 -22.50
C TYR A 404 -13.38 13.44 -22.07
N LEU A 405 -13.43 14.23 -21.02
CA LEU A 405 -14.67 14.77 -20.46
C LEU A 405 -15.01 16.17 -20.97
N HIS A 406 -14.00 17.02 -21.12
CA HIS A 406 -14.19 18.38 -21.66
C HIS A 406 -13.88 18.49 -23.16
N GLY A 407 -13.21 17.50 -23.76
CA GLY A 407 -12.76 17.55 -25.15
C GLY A 407 -11.65 18.57 -25.40
N GLN A 408 -10.81 18.83 -24.39
CA GLN A 408 -9.74 19.82 -24.41
C GLN A 408 -8.38 19.15 -24.16
N GLY A 409 -7.34 19.64 -24.85
CA GLY A 409 -6.01 19.05 -24.77
C GLY A 409 -5.88 17.79 -25.61
N GLU A 410 -4.74 17.12 -25.46
CA GLU A 410 -4.40 15.93 -26.21
C GLU A 410 -4.40 14.69 -25.31
N LYS A 411 -4.70 13.52 -25.87
CA LYS A 411 -4.53 12.25 -25.14
C LYS A 411 -3.04 11.97 -24.94
N PRO A 412 -2.66 11.15 -23.94
CA PRO A 412 -1.28 10.72 -23.77
C PRO A 412 -0.70 10.11 -25.05
N ALA A 413 0.51 10.51 -25.43
CA ALA A 413 1.23 9.97 -26.58
C ALA A 413 2.10 8.74 -26.24
N TRP A 414 2.07 8.30 -24.99
CA TRP A 414 2.80 7.19 -24.41
C TRP A 414 1.81 6.12 -23.92
N GLN A 415 2.28 4.89 -23.75
CA GLN A 415 1.50 3.81 -23.13
C GLN A 415 1.81 3.70 -21.63
N ALA A 416 3.07 3.89 -21.24
CA ALA A 416 3.49 3.89 -19.86
C ALA A 416 4.24 5.17 -19.50
N SER A 417 3.98 5.72 -18.31
CA SER A 417 4.75 6.81 -17.70
C SER A 417 5.17 6.39 -16.30
N THR A 418 6.49 6.35 -16.06
CA THR A 418 7.03 5.89 -14.78
C THR A 418 7.98 6.91 -14.18
N PHE A 419 8.00 6.99 -12.85
CA PHE A 419 9.06 7.72 -12.17
C PHE A 419 10.23 6.77 -11.92
N GLN A 420 11.30 6.93 -12.68
CA GLN A 420 12.51 6.11 -12.55
C GLN A 420 13.27 6.52 -11.28
N SER A 421 13.14 5.70 -10.24
CA SER A 421 13.83 5.90 -8.96
C SER A 421 15.36 5.71 -9.11
N GLY A 422 16.14 6.28 -8.21
CA GLY A 422 17.61 6.35 -8.36
C GLY A 422 18.05 7.52 -9.22
N SER A 423 17.61 7.60 -10.48
CA SER A 423 17.82 8.78 -11.34
C SER A 423 16.83 9.91 -11.03
N ASN A 424 15.77 9.63 -10.32
CA ASN A 424 14.71 10.57 -9.94
C ASN A 424 14.16 11.37 -11.13
N THR A 425 13.66 10.66 -12.16
CA THR A 425 13.23 11.28 -13.41
C THR A 425 11.97 10.60 -13.96
N TRP A 426 10.98 11.38 -14.37
CA TRP A 426 9.86 10.84 -15.14
C TRP A 426 10.31 10.35 -16.51
N ARG A 427 9.90 9.13 -16.86
CA ARG A 427 10.14 8.49 -18.15
C ARG A 427 8.82 8.13 -18.81
N THR A 428 8.81 8.14 -20.14
CA THR A 428 7.64 7.67 -20.91
C THR A 428 8.08 6.62 -21.91
N TYR A 429 7.25 5.61 -22.09
CA TYR A 429 7.51 4.47 -22.95
C TYR A 429 6.35 4.24 -23.91
N PRO A 430 6.62 3.94 -25.19
CA PRO A 430 5.58 3.63 -26.17
C PRO A 430 4.96 2.24 -25.93
N THR A 431 5.63 1.36 -25.18
CA THR A 431 5.15 0.03 -24.75
C THR A 431 5.75 -0.31 -23.38
N TRP A 432 5.03 -1.10 -22.58
CA TRP A 432 5.54 -1.64 -21.35
C TRP A 432 5.53 -3.17 -21.33
N PRO A 433 6.65 -3.86 -20.96
CA PRO A 433 7.95 -3.25 -20.73
C PRO A 433 8.56 -2.68 -22.02
N PRO A 434 9.57 -1.78 -21.92
CA PRO A 434 10.30 -1.30 -23.09
C PRO A 434 10.95 -2.44 -23.87
N LYS A 435 10.88 -2.39 -25.18
CA LYS A 435 11.47 -3.44 -26.06
C LYS A 435 12.99 -3.54 -25.96
N GLU A 436 13.62 -2.49 -25.52
CA GLU A 436 15.06 -2.36 -25.30
C GLU A 436 15.51 -3.10 -24.03
N ALA A 437 14.62 -3.29 -23.07
CA ALA A 437 14.92 -4.02 -21.83
C ALA A 437 15.22 -5.48 -22.12
N LYS A 438 16.40 -5.96 -21.72
CA LYS A 438 16.87 -7.32 -21.98
C LYS A 438 16.88 -8.13 -20.68
N PRO A 439 16.15 -9.26 -20.62
CA PRO A 439 16.21 -10.16 -19.49
C PRO A 439 17.64 -10.67 -19.26
N THR A 440 18.21 -10.37 -18.12
CA THR A 440 19.60 -10.70 -17.77
C THR A 440 19.63 -11.37 -16.41
N LYS A 441 20.33 -12.50 -16.28
CA LYS A 441 20.43 -13.28 -15.05
C LYS A 441 21.50 -12.75 -14.13
N LEU A 442 21.11 -12.40 -12.89
CA LEU A 442 21.99 -12.11 -11.78
C LEU A 442 22.07 -13.35 -10.87
N TYR A 443 23.19 -14.07 -10.90
CA TYR A 443 23.37 -15.35 -10.24
C TYR A 443 23.79 -15.21 -8.78
N LEU A 444 23.24 -16.11 -7.94
CA LEU A 444 23.64 -16.31 -6.54
C LEU A 444 24.81 -17.30 -6.47
N HIS A 445 25.82 -16.98 -5.63
CA HIS A 445 27.01 -17.82 -5.43
C HIS A 445 27.12 -18.34 -4.00
N THR A 446 27.76 -19.49 -3.82
CA THR A 446 27.93 -20.14 -2.51
C THR A 446 28.76 -19.35 -1.52
N ASP A 447 29.64 -18.47 -1.99
CA ASP A 447 30.41 -17.55 -1.16
C ASP A 447 29.62 -16.31 -0.70
N GLY A 448 28.35 -16.19 -1.08
CA GLY A 448 27.48 -15.05 -0.75
C GLY A 448 27.62 -13.88 -1.72
N THR A 449 28.29 -14.05 -2.83
CA THR A 449 28.39 -13.00 -3.86
C THR A 449 27.23 -13.09 -4.87
N LEU A 450 27.00 -11.96 -5.56
CA LEU A 450 26.15 -11.86 -6.75
C LEU A 450 26.98 -11.45 -7.96
N SER A 451 26.73 -12.08 -9.11
CA SER A 451 27.34 -11.66 -10.38
C SER A 451 26.50 -12.06 -11.58
N PHE A 452 26.79 -11.45 -12.75
CA PHE A 452 26.20 -11.83 -14.03
C PHE A 452 26.88 -13.06 -14.67
N THR A 453 27.92 -13.60 -14.05
CA THR A 453 28.59 -14.82 -14.47
C THR A 453 27.96 -16.02 -13.78
N ALA A 454 27.63 -17.07 -14.55
CA ALA A 454 27.04 -18.28 -14.01
C ALA A 454 27.98 -18.98 -12.99
N PRO A 455 27.45 -19.68 -11.97
CA PRO A 455 28.26 -20.44 -11.03
C PRO A 455 29.13 -21.49 -11.71
N GLU A 456 30.34 -21.66 -11.21
CA GLU A 456 31.24 -22.75 -11.62
C GLU A 456 31.08 -23.98 -10.70
N ALA A 457 31.47 -25.16 -11.22
CA ALA A 457 31.42 -26.39 -10.45
C ALA A 457 32.37 -26.34 -9.25
N THR A 458 31.88 -26.76 -8.10
CA THR A 458 32.65 -26.87 -6.86
C THR A 458 33.02 -28.34 -6.57
N LYS A 459 33.82 -28.59 -5.53
CA LYS A 459 34.16 -29.96 -5.09
C LYS A 459 32.97 -30.72 -4.54
N THR A 460 31.97 -30.02 -4.05
CA THR A 460 30.73 -30.60 -3.49
C THR A 460 29.54 -30.15 -4.33
N GLU A 461 28.96 -31.08 -5.11
CA GLU A 461 27.82 -30.78 -5.97
C GLU A 461 26.60 -31.63 -5.56
N PRO A 462 25.39 -31.04 -5.61
CA PRO A 462 25.12 -29.63 -5.92
C PRO A 462 25.51 -28.72 -4.75
N ALA A 463 26.13 -27.57 -5.07
CA ALA A 463 26.55 -26.59 -4.08
C ALA A 463 25.37 -25.71 -3.64
N TYR A 464 25.28 -25.39 -2.34
CA TYR A 464 24.20 -24.58 -1.76
C TYR A 464 24.66 -23.79 -0.53
N ARG A 465 23.85 -22.82 -0.12
CA ARG A 465 23.85 -22.21 1.23
C ARG A 465 22.60 -22.66 1.96
N GLU A 466 22.68 -22.76 3.29
CA GLU A 466 21.56 -23.22 4.11
C GLU A 466 21.37 -22.37 5.37
N TYR A 467 20.14 -22.37 5.87
CA TYR A 467 19.75 -21.78 7.15
C TYR A 467 18.61 -22.58 7.78
N VAL A 468 18.36 -22.37 9.07
CA VAL A 468 17.20 -22.94 9.76
C VAL A 468 16.12 -21.87 9.86
N SER A 469 14.94 -22.17 9.34
CA SER A 469 13.74 -21.36 9.57
C SER A 469 12.93 -21.96 10.71
N ASP A 470 12.69 -21.15 11.76
CA ASP A 470 11.91 -21.55 12.93
C ASP A 470 10.65 -20.68 13.06
N PRO A 471 9.45 -21.25 12.90
CA PRO A 471 8.20 -20.51 13.06
C PRO A 471 7.99 -19.90 14.46
N ALA A 472 8.72 -20.35 15.48
CA ALA A 472 8.67 -19.77 16.82
C ALA A 472 9.42 -18.44 16.93
N THR A 473 10.39 -18.19 16.03
CA THR A 473 11.20 -16.97 16.02
C THR A 473 11.27 -16.36 14.61
N PRO A 474 10.12 -16.04 14.00
CA PRO A 474 10.06 -15.61 12.60
C PRO A 474 10.82 -14.30 12.35
N VAL A 475 11.28 -14.13 11.12
CA VAL A 475 11.83 -12.85 10.67
C VAL A 475 10.69 -11.83 10.59
N PRO A 476 10.78 -10.71 11.32
CA PRO A 476 9.76 -9.67 11.23
C PRO A 476 9.82 -8.96 9.89
N TYR A 477 8.67 -8.51 9.37
CA TYR A 477 8.63 -7.82 8.08
C TYR A 477 9.16 -6.38 8.14
N ARG A 478 9.14 -5.77 9.32
CA ARG A 478 9.76 -4.48 9.64
C ARG A 478 10.33 -4.48 11.06
N GLN A 479 11.10 -3.47 11.39
CA GLN A 479 11.70 -3.35 12.72
C GLN A 479 10.64 -3.32 13.83
N ARG A 480 10.85 -4.11 14.90
CA ARG A 480 10.00 -4.11 16.09
C ARG A 480 10.32 -2.91 17.01
N PRO A 481 9.31 -2.39 17.76
CA PRO A 481 7.93 -2.87 17.85
C PRO A 481 7.11 -2.55 16.61
N ILE A 482 6.17 -3.42 16.24
CA ILE A 482 5.29 -3.26 15.08
C ILE A 482 3.94 -2.73 15.56
N SER A 483 3.57 -1.52 15.12
CA SER A 483 2.25 -0.94 15.35
C SER A 483 1.17 -1.64 14.51
N PRO A 484 -0.12 -1.54 14.86
CA PRO A 484 -1.22 -2.02 14.02
C PRO A 484 -1.14 -1.49 12.57
N THR A 485 -1.66 -2.26 11.63
CA THR A 485 -1.77 -1.87 10.23
C THR A 485 -2.63 -0.61 10.09
N TYR A 486 -3.77 -0.57 10.77
CA TYR A 486 -4.70 0.55 10.78
C TYR A 486 -4.90 1.09 12.20
N PRO A 487 -4.88 2.44 12.39
CA PRO A 487 -4.62 3.53 11.46
C PRO A 487 -3.14 3.95 11.39
N ALA A 488 -2.17 3.10 11.62
CA ALA A 488 -0.78 3.46 11.87
C ALA A 488 -0.01 3.97 10.65
N GLY A 489 0.78 5.03 10.84
CA GLY A 489 1.54 5.67 9.77
C GLY A 489 2.72 4.85 9.24
N ASP A 490 3.37 4.02 10.09
CA ASP A 490 4.54 3.21 9.71
C ASP A 490 4.21 2.13 8.69
N TRP A 491 2.94 1.73 8.57
CA TRP A 491 2.47 0.82 7.54
C TRP A 491 2.76 1.35 6.13
N ARG A 492 2.69 2.66 5.92
CA ARG A 492 2.83 3.27 4.60
C ARG A 492 4.23 3.18 4.01
N THR A 493 5.26 3.05 4.85
CA THR A 493 6.66 3.18 4.39
C THR A 493 7.53 1.96 4.70
N TRP A 494 6.94 0.86 5.16
CA TRP A 494 7.73 -0.30 5.54
C TRP A 494 8.43 -0.97 4.34
N GLU A 495 7.89 -0.86 3.14
CA GLU A 495 8.51 -1.44 1.94
C GLU A 495 9.82 -0.73 1.54
N VAL A 496 10.04 0.49 2.02
CA VAL A 496 11.31 1.20 1.84
C VAL A 496 12.19 1.22 3.09
N ALA A 497 11.80 0.49 4.14
CA ALA A 497 12.59 0.44 5.38
C ALA A 497 13.94 -0.22 5.17
N ASP A 498 14.97 0.36 5.81
CA ASP A 498 16.36 -0.14 5.79
C ASP A 498 16.45 -1.60 6.24
N GLN A 499 16.94 -2.47 5.38
CA GLN A 499 16.97 -3.92 5.65
C GLN A 499 18.13 -4.37 6.54
N ARG A 500 19.00 -3.48 6.99
CA ARG A 500 20.07 -3.82 7.97
C ARG A 500 19.53 -4.41 9.28
N PHE A 501 18.24 -4.24 9.60
CA PHE A 501 17.63 -4.84 10.78
C PHE A 501 17.48 -6.37 10.66
N VAL A 502 17.53 -6.92 9.46
CA VAL A 502 17.50 -8.37 9.20
C VAL A 502 18.77 -8.90 8.55
N ASP A 503 19.61 -8.04 7.98
CA ASP A 503 20.89 -8.47 7.41
C ASP A 503 21.79 -9.07 8.51
N GLY A 504 22.47 -10.16 8.18
CA GLY A 504 23.33 -10.89 9.13
C GLY A 504 22.58 -11.75 10.15
N ARG A 505 21.23 -11.83 10.11
CA ARG A 505 20.50 -12.84 10.89
C ARG A 505 20.84 -14.26 10.42
N PRO A 506 20.87 -15.27 11.33
CA PRO A 506 21.22 -16.65 10.94
C PRO A 506 20.14 -17.34 10.09
N ASP A 507 18.93 -16.79 10.04
CA ASP A 507 17.75 -17.26 9.28
C ASP A 507 17.47 -16.43 8.02
N VAL A 508 18.43 -15.59 7.59
CA VAL A 508 18.39 -14.79 6.36
C VAL A 508 19.70 -15.02 5.59
N LEU A 509 19.60 -15.36 4.31
CA LEU A 509 20.75 -15.40 3.42
C LEU A 509 20.83 -14.11 2.61
N SER A 510 21.95 -13.41 2.74
CA SER A 510 22.28 -12.25 1.89
C SER A 510 23.34 -12.61 0.88
N PHE A 511 23.12 -12.17 -0.38
CA PHE A 511 24.05 -12.28 -1.49
C PHE A 511 24.29 -10.87 -2.02
N VAL A 512 25.57 -10.46 -2.17
CA VAL A 512 25.92 -9.05 -2.45
C VAL A 512 26.89 -8.96 -3.60
N SER A 513 26.64 -8.06 -4.55
CA SER A 513 27.55 -7.78 -5.67
C SER A 513 28.78 -6.98 -5.23
N GLN A 514 29.79 -6.91 -6.11
CA GLN A 514 30.82 -5.86 -6.02
C GLN A 514 30.16 -4.48 -6.26
N PRO A 515 30.78 -3.36 -5.81
CA PRO A 515 30.29 -2.04 -6.16
C PRO A 515 30.19 -1.88 -7.68
N LEU A 516 29.10 -1.31 -8.15
CA LEU A 516 28.89 -1.03 -9.57
C LEU A 516 29.93 -0.02 -10.09
N ASP A 517 30.47 -0.29 -11.24
CA ASP A 517 31.43 0.60 -11.96
C ASP A 517 30.71 1.61 -12.88
N HIS A 518 29.43 1.39 -13.16
CA HIS A 518 28.53 2.27 -13.92
C HIS A 518 27.10 2.14 -13.38
N ASP A 519 26.23 3.04 -13.78
CA ASP A 519 24.81 2.96 -13.46
C ASP A 519 24.16 1.76 -14.15
N LEU A 520 23.28 1.05 -13.45
CA LEU A 520 22.56 -0.11 -13.94
C LEU A 520 21.06 0.16 -13.90
N THR A 521 20.42 0.27 -15.05
CA THR A 521 18.99 0.57 -15.16
C THR A 521 18.17 -0.71 -15.34
N VAL A 522 17.19 -0.89 -14.48
CA VAL A 522 16.23 -2.00 -14.50
C VAL A 522 14.84 -1.42 -14.81
N THR A 523 14.20 -1.84 -15.91
CA THR A 523 12.89 -1.32 -16.33
C THR A 523 12.00 -2.45 -16.85
N GLY A 524 10.97 -2.82 -16.09
CA GLY A 524 10.03 -3.89 -16.43
C GLY A 524 9.83 -4.91 -15.30
N PRO A 525 9.25 -6.08 -15.61
CA PRO A 525 8.99 -7.13 -14.64
C PRO A 525 10.27 -7.81 -14.16
N LEU A 526 10.35 -8.02 -12.85
CA LEU A 526 11.44 -8.74 -12.17
C LEU A 526 10.95 -10.11 -11.73
N GLU A 527 11.85 -11.09 -11.72
CA GLU A 527 11.52 -12.46 -11.27
C GLU A 527 12.72 -13.09 -10.55
N ALA A 528 12.51 -13.76 -9.44
CA ALA A 528 13.51 -14.62 -8.80
C ALA A 528 13.24 -16.09 -9.16
N ASN A 529 14.27 -16.75 -9.65
CA ASN A 529 14.26 -18.17 -9.96
C ASN A 529 15.20 -18.88 -8.99
N LEU A 530 14.62 -19.45 -7.92
CA LEU A 530 15.39 -20.19 -6.93
C LEU A 530 15.30 -21.69 -7.18
N PHE A 531 16.43 -22.36 -7.11
CA PHE A 531 16.47 -23.79 -6.87
C PHE A 531 16.64 -24.00 -5.37
N ALA A 532 15.60 -24.50 -4.70
CA ALA A 532 15.58 -24.56 -3.25
C ALA A 532 15.00 -25.89 -2.74
N SER A 533 15.39 -26.28 -1.51
CA SER A 533 14.79 -27.41 -0.79
C SER A 533 14.57 -27.09 0.67
N THR A 534 13.60 -27.75 1.26
CA THR A 534 13.33 -27.75 2.70
C THR A 534 13.51 -29.14 3.28
N SER A 535 13.93 -29.26 4.54
CA SER A 535 13.86 -30.53 5.29
C SER A 535 12.45 -30.85 5.77
N GLY A 536 11.55 -29.86 5.73
CA GLY A 536 10.12 -30.00 5.98
C GLY A 536 9.32 -30.52 4.78
N SER A 537 8.02 -30.45 4.88
CA SER A 537 7.10 -30.82 3.78
C SER A 537 6.25 -29.65 3.28
N ASP A 538 6.48 -28.44 3.76
CA ASP A 538 6.01 -27.16 3.25
C ASP A 538 7.03 -26.08 3.64
N SER A 539 7.03 -24.95 2.98
CA SER A 539 7.84 -23.77 3.31
C SER A 539 7.41 -22.60 2.47
N ASP A 540 7.82 -21.38 2.86
CA ASP A 540 7.76 -20.18 2.04
C ASP A 540 9.17 -19.72 1.68
N PHE A 541 9.31 -19.04 0.54
CA PHE A 541 10.50 -18.25 0.26
C PHE A 541 10.08 -16.82 -0.06
N VAL A 542 10.69 -15.91 0.71
CA VAL A 542 10.61 -14.46 0.50
C VAL A 542 11.92 -14.04 -0.16
N VAL A 543 11.84 -13.31 -1.25
CA VAL A 543 13.02 -12.76 -1.95
C VAL A 543 12.90 -11.25 -2.00
N LYS A 544 14.01 -10.57 -1.69
CA LYS A 544 14.11 -9.10 -1.77
C LYS A 544 15.29 -8.74 -2.66
N LEU A 545 15.06 -7.90 -3.66
CA LEU A 545 16.11 -7.21 -4.41
C LEU A 545 16.32 -5.85 -3.77
N ILE A 546 17.56 -5.55 -3.40
CA ILE A 546 17.91 -4.41 -2.55
C ILE A 546 19.00 -3.58 -3.23
N ASP A 547 18.86 -2.26 -3.22
CA ASP A 547 19.89 -1.30 -3.57
C ASP A 547 20.65 -0.91 -2.30
N VAL A 548 21.94 -1.32 -2.22
CA VAL A 548 22.81 -1.02 -1.10
C VAL A 548 23.62 0.24 -1.41
N TYR A 549 23.33 1.30 -0.66
CA TYR A 549 23.98 2.59 -0.79
C TYR A 549 25.44 2.54 -0.34
N PRO A 550 26.33 3.32 -0.96
CA PRO A 550 27.71 3.45 -0.48
C PRO A 550 27.78 4.00 0.95
N GLN A 551 28.86 3.66 1.68
CA GLN A 551 29.07 4.16 3.06
C GLN A 551 29.28 5.68 3.17
N ASN A 552 29.43 6.36 2.05
CA ASN A 552 29.59 7.82 1.96
C ASN A 552 28.53 8.48 1.06
N ALA A 553 27.38 7.83 0.85
CA ALA A 553 26.30 8.29 -0.01
C ALA A 553 25.83 9.71 0.36
N GLN A 554 25.76 10.01 1.66
CA GLN A 554 25.34 11.31 2.15
C GLN A 554 26.24 12.47 1.71
N LYS A 555 27.54 12.26 1.53
CA LYS A 555 28.46 13.30 1.01
C LYS A 555 28.13 13.73 -0.41
N ASN A 556 27.47 12.88 -1.18
CA ASN A 556 27.07 13.16 -2.56
C ASN A 556 25.68 13.81 -2.64
N ALA A 557 24.84 13.57 -1.66
CA ALA A 557 23.46 14.08 -1.60
C ALA A 557 23.34 15.45 -0.90
N TRP A 558 24.33 15.82 -0.05
CA TRP A 558 24.32 17.03 0.75
C TRP A 558 25.57 17.86 0.45
N ASN A 559 25.41 19.11 0.06
CA ASN A 559 26.53 20.05 0.09
C ASN A 559 26.97 20.23 1.55
N ALA A 560 28.26 20.06 1.81
CA ALA A 560 28.83 19.98 3.16
C ALA A 560 28.54 21.20 4.06
N ASP A 561 28.11 22.31 3.47
CA ASP A 561 27.86 23.57 4.18
C ASP A 561 26.40 23.73 4.66
N ASP A 562 25.46 22.92 4.16
CA ASP A 562 24.04 23.17 4.39
C ASP A 562 23.35 22.18 5.35
N GLY A 563 23.98 21.23 5.97
CA GLY A 563 23.42 20.23 6.88
C GLY A 563 21.87 20.09 6.86
N PRO A 564 21.24 19.02 7.32
CA PRO A 564 19.79 18.87 7.25
C PRO A 564 19.13 19.99 8.07
N LYS A 565 18.19 20.70 7.44
CA LYS A 565 17.36 21.68 8.15
C LYS A 565 16.43 20.95 9.12
N PRO A 566 16.01 21.61 10.23
CA PRO A 566 15.02 21.00 11.11
C PRO A 566 13.75 20.59 10.36
N GLY A 567 13.44 19.27 10.37
CA GLY A 567 12.35 18.67 9.60
C GLY A 567 12.75 18.03 8.27
N GLU A 568 14.00 18.20 7.80
CA GLU A 568 14.59 17.42 6.71
C GLU A 568 15.28 16.19 7.28
N TYR A 569 15.43 15.14 6.46
CA TYR A 569 15.93 13.83 6.87
C TYR A 569 17.25 13.93 7.64
N ALA A 570 17.18 13.77 8.95
CA ALA A 570 18.34 13.85 9.84
C ALA A 570 19.19 12.58 9.82
N GLU A 571 18.68 11.48 9.21
CA GLU A 571 19.34 10.20 9.23
C GLU A 571 20.17 9.94 7.96
N SER A 572 21.29 9.24 8.15
CA SER A 572 22.25 8.95 7.08
C SER A 572 21.73 7.83 6.18
N LEU A 573 21.70 8.08 4.88
CA LEU A 573 21.53 7.02 3.87
C LEU A 573 22.83 6.21 3.67
N ASN A 574 23.89 6.45 4.45
CA ASN A 574 25.15 5.70 4.33
C ASN A 574 24.93 4.22 4.64
N GLY A 575 25.24 3.37 3.67
CA GLY A 575 25.05 1.94 3.76
C GLY A 575 23.58 1.52 3.88
N TYR A 576 22.64 2.39 3.50
CA TYR A 576 21.20 2.07 3.51
C TYR A 576 20.91 0.91 2.57
N GLU A 577 20.08 0.00 3.00
CA GLU A 577 19.64 -1.17 2.22
C GLU A 577 18.20 -0.96 1.79
N LEU A 578 18.01 -0.27 0.65
CA LEU A 578 16.70 0.05 0.09
C LEU A 578 16.13 -1.15 -0.67
N PRO A 579 15.01 -1.76 -0.22
CA PRO A 579 14.31 -2.74 -1.03
C PRO A 579 13.77 -2.07 -2.30
N VAL A 580 14.11 -2.64 -3.45
CA VAL A 580 13.58 -2.22 -4.76
C VAL A 580 12.34 -3.06 -5.11
N ALA A 581 12.44 -4.37 -4.91
CA ALA A 581 11.34 -5.28 -5.17
C ALA A 581 11.37 -6.45 -4.18
N MET A 582 10.22 -6.89 -3.74
CA MET A 582 10.09 -7.94 -2.73
C MET A 582 8.85 -8.78 -3.03
N GLU A 583 8.94 -10.10 -2.82
CA GLU A 583 7.76 -10.96 -2.89
C GLU A 583 7.97 -12.29 -2.18
N VAL A 584 6.86 -12.99 -1.91
CA VAL A 584 6.80 -14.30 -1.29
C VAL A 584 6.11 -15.30 -2.21
N ARG A 585 6.48 -16.58 -2.11
CA ARG A 585 5.73 -17.69 -2.69
C ARG A 585 5.65 -18.85 -1.72
N ARG A 586 4.45 -19.44 -1.59
CA ARG A 586 4.20 -20.61 -0.74
C ARG A 586 4.40 -21.92 -1.48
N GLY A 587 5.17 -22.82 -0.91
CA GLY A 587 5.65 -24.04 -1.54
C GLY A 587 4.59 -25.06 -1.91
N ARG A 588 3.57 -25.23 -1.07
CA ARG A 588 2.47 -26.16 -1.36
C ARG A 588 1.76 -25.88 -2.68
N TYR A 589 1.91 -24.66 -3.24
CA TYR A 589 1.27 -24.23 -4.49
C TYR A 589 2.22 -24.13 -5.69
N LEU A 590 3.43 -24.68 -5.62
CA LEU A 590 4.37 -24.62 -6.73
C LEU A 590 3.86 -25.29 -8.02
N THR A 591 2.96 -26.26 -7.91
CA THR A 591 2.40 -27.02 -9.04
C THR A 591 0.98 -26.59 -9.43
N GLY A 592 0.45 -25.57 -8.80
CA GLY A 592 -0.89 -25.02 -9.01
C GLY A 592 -1.57 -24.64 -7.70
N TYR A 593 -2.41 -23.64 -7.75
CA TYR A 593 -3.00 -23.03 -6.55
C TYR A 593 -4.28 -23.73 -6.07
N GLU A 594 -4.92 -24.50 -6.93
CA GLU A 594 -6.19 -25.18 -6.64
C GLU A 594 -6.03 -26.43 -5.75
N LYS A 595 -4.85 -27.07 -5.82
CA LYS A 595 -4.61 -28.36 -5.15
C LYS A 595 -3.22 -28.36 -4.52
N PRO A 596 -3.11 -27.93 -3.27
CA PRO A 596 -1.84 -27.88 -2.59
C PRO A 596 -1.20 -29.28 -2.50
N ARG A 597 0.11 -29.32 -2.56
CA ARG A 597 0.90 -30.55 -2.46
C ARG A 597 2.06 -30.38 -1.49
N ALA A 598 2.33 -31.44 -0.72
CA ALA A 598 3.52 -31.49 0.10
C ALA A 598 4.79 -31.41 -0.75
N LEU A 599 5.75 -30.61 -0.30
CA LEU A 599 7.09 -30.59 -0.87
C LEU A 599 7.83 -31.88 -0.51
N PRO A 600 8.62 -32.46 -1.42
CA PRO A 600 9.45 -33.60 -1.10
C PRO A 600 10.64 -33.14 -0.24
N PRO A 601 10.80 -33.64 1.01
CA PRO A 601 11.87 -33.22 1.89
C PRO A 601 13.27 -33.38 1.28
N ASN A 602 14.11 -32.36 1.43
CA ASN A 602 15.50 -32.29 0.96
C ASN A 602 15.70 -32.47 -0.56
N LYS A 603 14.64 -32.37 -1.35
CA LYS A 603 14.73 -32.47 -2.82
C LYS A 603 14.72 -31.07 -3.43
N PRO A 604 15.72 -30.69 -4.25
CA PRO A 604 15.72 -29.43 -4.98
C PRO A 604 14.47 -29.30 -5.86
N THR A 605 13.82 -28.16 -5.75
CA THR A 605 12.64 -27.79 -6.56
C THR A 605 12.86 -26.38 -7.08
N GLU A 606 12.38 -26.07 -8.26
CA GLU A 606 12.42 -24.74 -8.86
C GLU A 606 11.27 -23.89 -8.35
N TRP A 607 11.60 -22.63 -7.96
CA TRP A 607 10.67 -21.65 -7.44
C TRP A 607 10.75 -20.39 -8.29
N ASN A 608 9.72 -20.12 -9.07
CA ASN A 608 9.58 -18.87 -9.80
C ASN A 608 8.77 -17.89 -8.95
N ILE A 609 9.39 -16.81 -8.53
CA ILE A 609 8.80 -15.81 -7.64
C ILE A 609 8.79 -14.47 -8.39
N PRO A 610 7.64 -14.04 -8.96
CA PRO A 610 7.53 -12.73 -9.57
C PRO A 610 7.74 -11.64 -8.53
N LEU A 611 8.69 -10.70 -8.79
CA LEU A 611 9.04 -9.63 -7.84
C LEU A 611 8.37 -8.29 -8.17
N ARG A 612 7.43 -8.25 -9.07
CA ARG A 612 6.72 -7.07 -9.57
C ARG A 612 7.44 -6.32 -10.70
N ASP A 613 6.75 -5.33 -11.27
CA ASP A 613 7.32 -4.38 -12.22
C ASP A 613 8.03 -3.26 -11.48
N HIS A 614 9.13 -2.77 -12.05
CA HIS A 614 9.85 -1.64 -11.49
C HIS A 614 10.58 -0.81 -12.57
N ASP A 615 10.91 0.42 -12.24
CA ASP A 615 11.80 1.30 -13.02
C ASP A 615 12.78 1.97 -12.05
N HIS A 616 14.02 1.44 -12.00
CA HIS A 616 15.03 1.83 -11.02
C HIS A 616 16.42 1.87 -11.60
N VAL A 617 17.21 2.84 -11.16
CA VAL A 617 18.63 2.93 -11.46
C VAL A 617 19.46 2.64 -10.21
N PHE A 618 20.15 1.52 -10.21
CA PHE A 618 21.22 1.27 -9.27
C PHE A 618 22.42 2.12 -9.69
N LEU A 619 22.78 3.12 -8.88
CA LEU A 619 23.81 4.08 -9.25
C LEU A 619 25.22 3.50 -9.12
N LYS A 620 26.16 4.04 -9.88
CA LYS A 620 27.58 3.74 -9.74
C LYS A 620 28.04 3.84 -8.28
N GLY A 621 28.78 2.83 -7.81
CA GLY A 621 29.25 2.72 -6.43
C GLY A 621 28.28 2.04 -5.49
N HIS A 622 26.99 1.92 -5.84
CA HIS A 622 26.02 1.09 -5.14
C HIS A 622 26.30 -0.41 -5.34
N ARG A 623 25.62 -1.27 -4.59
CA ARG A 623 25.67 -2.73 -4.77
C ARG A 623 24.26 -3.29 -4.88
N LEU A 624 24.12 -4.32 -5.69
CA LEU A 624 22.91 -5.13 -5.64
C LEU A 624 23.03 -6.12 -4.49
N MET A 625 21.93 -6.30 -3.74
CA MET A 625 21.81 -7.37 -2.75
C MET A 625 20.54 -8.17 -3.03
N VAL A 626 20.59 -9.47 -2.83
CA VAL A 626 19.43 -10.34 -2.78
C VAL A 626 19.38 -11.00 -1.40
N GLN A 627 18.29 -10.77 -0.67
CA GLN A 627 18.00 -11.48 0.57
C GLN A 627 16.98 -12.58 0.33
N VAL A 628 17.19 -13.76 0.95
CA VAL A 628 16.28 -14.90 0.94
C VAL A 628 16.01 -15.34 2.37
N GLN A 629 14.73 -15.45 2.72
CA GLN A 629 14.22 -15.88 4.01
C GLN A 629 12.95 -16.70 3.85
N SER A 630 12.45 -17.36 4.93
CA SER A 630 11.26 -18.23 4.85
C SER A 630 10.13 -17.79 5.78
N THR A 631 10.22 -16.61 6.36
CA THR A 631 9.16 -15.98 7.15
C THR A 631 9.17 -14.48 6.93
N TRP A 632 8.01 -13.82 7.01
CA TRP A 632 7.84 -12.39 6.83
C TRP A 632 6.71 -11.87 7.73
N PHE A 633 6.92 -12.05 9.03
CA PHE A 633 5.86 -12.02 10.02
C PHE A 633 5.63 -10.62 10.65
N PRO A 634 4.40 -10.24 10.99
CA PRO A 634 3.13 -10.92 10.72
C PRO A 634 2.42 -10.47 9.43
N VAL A 635 3.10 -9.76 8.50
CA VAL A 635 2.47 -9.42 7.22
C VAL A 635 2.12 -10.68 6.43
N ILE A 636 2.94 -11.72 6.54
CA ILE A 636 2.64 -13.07 6.03
C ILE A 636 2.54 -14.01 7.24
N ASP A 637 1.55 -14.92 7.22
CA ASP A 637 1.36 -15.93 8.24
C ASP A 637 2.56 -16.88 8.36
N ARG A 638 2.73 -17.46 9.53
CA ARG A 638 3.80 -18.44 9.75
C ARG A 638 3.49 -19.75 9.05
N ASN A 639 4.33 -20.13 8.08
CA ASN A 639 4.24 -21.46 7.51
C ASN A 639 4.61 -22.51 8.58
N PRO A 640 3.80 -23.57 8.80
CA PRO A 640 4.12 -24.62 9.73
C PRO A 640 5.41 -25.39 9.42
N GLN A 641 6.00 -25.26 8.22
CA GLN A 641 7.09 -26.07 7.68
C GLN A 641 6.73 -27.55 7.51
N LYS A 642 5.51 -27.89 7.83
CA LYS A 642 4.87 -29.19 7.71
C LYS A 642 3.59 -29.02 6.89
N PHE A 643 3.42 -29.86 5.89
CA PHE A 643 2.18 -29.84 5.10
C PHE A 643 0.99 -30.22 5.99
N VAL A 644 0.01 -29.34 6.04
CA VAL A 644 -1.30 -29.54 6.70
C VAL A 644 -2.42 -29.30 5.69
N PRO A 645 -3.59 -29.93 5.82
CA PRO A 645 -4.69 -29.75 4.87
C PRO A 645 -5.13 -28.29 4.73
N SER A 646 -5.22 -27.54 5.85
CA SER A 646 -5.52 -26.12 5.87
C SER A 646 -4.65 -25.42 6.90
N ILE A 647 -4.09 -24.27 6.54
CA ILE A 647 -3.29 -23.42 7.45
C ILE A 647 -4.15 -22.89 8.61
N TYR A 648 -5.43 -22.63 8.35
CA TYR A 648 -6.38 -22.16 9.37
C TYR A 648 -6.74 -23.24 10.43
N GLN A 649 -6.42 -24.51 10.15
CA GLN A 649 -6.67 -25.63 11.03
C GLN A 649 -5.40 -26.20 11.63
N ALA A 650 -4.23 -25.62 11.33
CA ALA A 650 -2.96 -26.04 11.92
C ALA A 650 -3.02 -25.93 13.46
N SER A 651 -2.46 -26.92 14.15
CA SER A 651 -2.28 -26.90 15.60
C SER A 651 -0.89 -26.37 15.96
N ALA A 652 -0.70 -25.95 17.22
CA ALA A 652 0.61 -25.47 17.69
C ALA A 652 1.74 -26.49 17.48
N SER A 653 1.45 -27.80 17.52
CA SER A 653 2.43 -28.87 17.29
C SER A 653 2.81 -29.10 15.82
N ASP A 654 2.12 -28.45 14.88
CA ASP A 654 2.44 -28.54 13.46
C ASP A 654 3.56 -27.58 13.04
N PHE A 655 3.79 -26.53 13.84
CA PHE A 655 4.84 -25.54 13.59
C PHE A 655 6.20 -26.09 14.06
N VAL A 656 7.06 -26.44 13.12
CA VAL A 656 8.35 -27.09 13.39
C VAL A 656 9.49 -26.38 12.65
N PRO A 657 10.69 -26.29 13.24
CA PRO A 657 11.86 -25.79 12.52
C PRO A 657 12.21 -26.66 11.32
N ALA A 658 12.67 -26.04 10.23
CA ALA A 658 13.15 -26.75 9.05
C ALA A 658 14.41 -26.11 8.47
N THR A 659 15.32 -26.95 7.93
CA THR A 659 16.49 -26.48 7.19
C THR A 659 16.11 -26.15 5.76
N GLN A 660 16.43 -24.94 5.34
CA GLN A 660 16.22 -24.43 3.98
C GLN A 660 17.56 -24.39 3.25
N ARG A 661 17.58 -24.79 1.98
CA ARG A 661 18.80 -24.75 1.13
C ARG A 661 18.52 -24.00 -0.14
N ILE A 662 19.39 -23.07 -0.49
CA ILE A 662 19.40 -22.33 -1.75
C ILE A 662 20.60 -22.81 -2.57
N TYR A 663 20.33 -23.41 -3.72
CA TYR A 663 21.35 -24.01 -4.58
C TYR A 663 21.98 -22.97 -5.49
N CYS A 664 23.29 -23.01 -5.61
CA CYS A 664 24.12 -22.07 -6.36
C CYS A 664 25.15 -22.86 -7.23
N SER A 665 24.72 -23.87 -7.93
CA SER A 665 25.58 -24.73 -8.74
C SER A 665 25.27 -24.61 -10.23
N PRO A 666 26.15 -25.05 -11.13
CA PRO A 666 25.90 -24.97 -12.58
C PRO A 666 24.62 -25.70 -13.03
N THR A 667 24.24 -26.76 -12.32
CA THR A 667 23.04 -27.56 -12.60
C THR A 667 21.78 -27.05 -11.93
N LEU A 668 21.91 -26.22 -10.88
CA LEU A 668 20.84 -25.62 -10.08
C LEU A 668 21.18 -24.16 -9.79
N PRO A 669 21.22 -23.31 -10.84
CA PRO A 669 21.75 -21.94 -10.74
C PRO A 669 20.64 -20.93 -10.32
N SER A 670 20.43 -20.76 -9.03
CA SER A 670 19.52 -19.74 -8.53
C SER A 670 19.95 -18.35 -9.01
N HIS A 671 18.99 -17.54 -9.45
CA HIS A 671 19.25 -16.22 -10.02
C HIS A 671 18.02 -15.32 -9.91
N VAL A 672 18.24 -14.01 -10.02
CA VAL A 672 17.21 -13.02 -10.29
C VAL A 672 17.29 -12.58 -11.73
N LEU A 673 16.16 -12.55 -12.42
CA LEU A 673 16.05 -12.08 -13.79
C LEU A 673 15.74 -10.58 -13.76
N LEU A 674 16.67 -9.77 -14.30
CA LEU A 674 16.59 -8.31 -14.35
C LEU A 674 16.33 -7.85 -15.80
N PRO A 675 15.30 -7.04 -16.07
CA PRO A 675 15.08 -6.41 -17.38
C PRO A 675 16.02 -5.18 -17.51
N LEU A 676 17.26 -5.40 -17.98
CA LEU A 676 18.28 -4.36 -18.08
C LEU A 676 18.08 -3.50 -19.34
N MET A 677 18.07 -2.19 -19.13
CA MET A 677 18.19 -1.22 -20.22
C MET A 677 19.64 -1.11 -20.71
N PRO A 678 19.88 -0.78 -22.02
CA PRO A 678 21.22 -0.63 -22.59
C PRO A 678 22.04 0.47 -21.94
#